data_49aa083bf1734e0599b9e87fd0c132e6
#
_entry.id   49aa083bf1734e0599b9e87fd0c132e6
#
_cell.length_a   1.000
_cell.length_b   1.000
_cell.length_c   1.000
_cell.angle_alpha   90.00
_cell.angle_beta   90.00
_cell.angle_gamma   90.00
#
_symmetry.space_group_name_H-M   'P 1'
#
loop_
_entity.id
_entity.type
_entity.pdbx_description
1 polymer ?
#
loop_
_entity_poly.entity_id
_entity_poly.type
_entity_poly.pdbx_seq_one_letter_code
_entity_poly.pdbx_strand_id
1 'polypeptide(L)'
;MKKLYLFMLTAGLSLSAVAQQKFELGKPNNDNYRYLDKYQALKEYIDRSKYPNFKLGVGTTVSDYLNNSLVRDLTNKNFDETVAGNAMKMASCVNGSGVMNFTTVKNYVKKATDAGLSVYGHTLAWHSQQPNGWLRALLADKAAPELTDGDVEIVSVAASKDFRKTQSVGWKDDETKNGFKITFDATDGLHVNATKSCAYEVQFVGMSDIILTKGKTYKMTMTVKGSKAGKVSGRLGDWSTGASINIPFTTEWKDVEINIKPTMVSSFMLLQVPNYIGDVYIKSIKIESKTMGKTTTEEDRRCIKAHATARQSDVWDNQMWLVPGSFSSGASYVFTADVRADKPAYASTQIHKAPGSYVGDGIGSINFSTEWKTIVLSGKFGNAGQSIALNLSEFADENNYYFDNVSLKIGGVEKMKNGDFEGTEVSTFKVKENSGNVVDPTISEGITYVFIPSTVPLSKQERHDTLVYAMDKWIKGMMNACGGKVKAWDLVNEALSGGGTDGEGNYALQHSEGYNPDATWDVGGDDFYWQDYMGDLEYVRQACRLARKYGPEDIVLFINDYNLESEWDDNKKLKSLINWIKKWESDGVTKIDGIGTQMHISCFEDESILNNIKSHITNMFDLMAKSGKLVRVSEMDMGYVRGSTAGSLPTGR
;
A
#
# COMPACT_ATOMS: atom_id res chain seq x y z
N MET A 1 12.10 -27.68 -0.59
CA MET A 1 12.36 -26.59 0.36
C MET A 1 11.23 -25.56 0.44
N LYS A 2 10.55 -25.17 -0.66
CA LYS A 2 9.42 -24.19 -0.61
C LYS A 2 8.16 -24.65 0.17
N LYS A 3 7.91 -25.93 0.30
CA LYS A 3 6.75 -26.47 1.08
C LYS A 3 6.94 -26.45 2.61
N LEU A 4 8.17 -26.32 3.08
CA LEU A 4 8.47 -26.28 4.52
C LEU A 4 8.26 -24.87 5.11
N TYR A 5 8.48 -23.82 4.31
CA TYR A 5 8.27 -22.42 4.74
C TYR A 5 6.78 -22.05 4.91
N LEU A 6 5.90 -22.62 4.11
CA LEU A 6 4.46 -22.36 4.23
C LEU A 6 3.86 -23.00 5.49
N PHE A 7 4.40 -24.14 5.94
CA PHE A 7 3.93 -24.80 7.16
C PHE A 7 4.39 -24.08 8.44
N MET A 8 5.55 -23.40 8.40
CA MET A 8 6.01 -22.58 9.53
C MET A 8 5.26 -21.25 9.65
N LEU A 9 4.80 -20.67 8.53
CA LEU A 9 4.02 -19.42 8.57
C LEU A 9 2.59 -19.64 9.10
N THR A 10 1.96 -20.78 8.79
CA THR A 10 0.63 -21.13 9.33
C THR A 10 0.70 -21.57 10.78
N ALA A 11 1.80 -22.20 11.23
CA ALA A 11 2.01 -22.53 12.64
C ALA A 11 2.30 -21.28 13.48
N GLY A 12 2.97 -20.26 12.93
CA GLY A 12 3.23 -18.98 13.61
C GLY A 12 1.95 -18.17 13.83
N LEU A 13 1.02 -18.18 12.88
CA LEU A 13 -0.26 -17.48 13.01
C LEU A 13 -1.25 -18.17 13.97
N SER A 14 -1.18 -19.49 14.10
CA SER A 14 -2.00 -20.22 15.08
C SER A 14 -1.43 -20.16 16.50
N LEU A 15 -0.12 -19.97 16.67
CA LEU A 15 0.51 -19.78 17.98
C LEU A 15 0.28 -18.36 18.55
N SER A 16 0.13 -17.33 17.70
CA SER A 16 -0.22 -15.99 18.16
C SER A 16 -1.67 -15.87 18.64
N ALA A 17 -2.57 -16.73 18.18
CA ALA A 17 -3.94 -16.80 18.68
C ALA A 17 -4.07 -17.60 20.01
N VAL A 18 -3.09 -18.44 20.32
CA VAL A 18 -3.08 -19.23 21.60
C VAL A 18 -2.31 -18.51 22.72
N ALA A 19 -1.50 -17.50 22.38
CA ALA A 19 -0.72 -16.73 23.39
C ALA A 19 -1.56 -15.70 24.17
N GLN A 20 -2.86 -15.61 23.93
CA GLN A 20 -3.80 -14.95 24.85
C GLN A 20 -4.35 -15.93 25.91
N GLN A 21 -3.52 -16.79 26.45
CA GLN A 21 -3.85 -17.40 27.73
C GLN A 21 -3.95 -16.27 28.77
N LYS A 22 -5.10 -16.19 29.43
CA LYS A 22 -5.29 -15.35 30.61
C LYS A 22 -4.10 -15.59 31.55
N PHE A 23 -3.25 -14.58 31.64
CA PHE A 23 -2.17 -14.61 32.60
C PHE A 23 -2.84 -14.38 33.97
N GLU A 24 -3.14 -15.44 34.68
CA GLU A 24 -3.57 -15.35 36.07
C GLU A 24 -2.32 -15.07 36.91
N LEU A 25 -2.10 -13.79 37.20
CA LEU A 25 -1.14 -13.34 38.18
C LEU A 25 -1.64 -13.76 39.57
N GLY A 26 -1.52 -15.03 39.89
CA GLY A 26 -1.67 -15.51 41.24
C GLY A 26 -0.53 -14.96 42.12
N LYS A 27 -0.82 -14.50 43.34
CA LYS A 27 0.22 -14.25 44.33
C LYS A 27 0.98 -15.58 44.53
N PRO A 28 2.32 -15.65 44.34
CA PRO A 28 3.01 -16.90 44.51
C PRO A 28 2.83 -17.39 45.96
N ASN A 29 2.22 -18.52 46.12
CA ASN A 29 1.99 -19.16 47.41
C ASN A 29 3.27 -19.90 47.91
N ASN A 30 4.44 -19.29 47.70
CA ASN A 30 5.70 -19.92 47.97
C ASN A 30 6.48 -19.05 48.94
N ASP A 31 6.88 -19.61 50.06
CA ASP A 31 7.73 -18.97 51.08
C ASP A 31 9.03 -18.37 50.50
N ASN A 32 9.50 -18.89 49.38
CA ASN A 32 10.67 -18.39 48.68
C ASN A 32 10.49 -16.95 48.15
N TYR A 33 9.28 -16.41 48.07
CA TYR A 33 9.01 -15.05 47.60
C TYR A 33 8.58 -14.09 48.72
N ARG A 34 8.53 -14.52 49.98
CA ARG A 34 8.19 -13.66 51.12
C ARG A 34 9.16 -12.48 51.29
N TYR A 35 10.39 -12.59 50.80
CA TYR A 35 11.33 -11.47 50.80
C TYR A 35 10.83 -10.26 49.99
N LEU A 36 9.96 -10.47 49.01
CA LEU A 36 9.36 -9.40 48.21
C LEU A 36 8.36 -8.54 49.01
N ASP A 37 7.82 -9.07 50.13
CA ASP A 37 6.93 -8.32 51.02
C ASP A 37 7.64 -7.14 51.72
N LYS A 38 8.98 -7.12 51.69
CA LYS A 38 9.80 -6.03 52.25
C LYS A 38 9.92 -4.82 51.30
N TYR A 39 9.56 -5.00 50.03
CA TYR A 39 9.70 -3.94 49.06
C TYR A 39 8.45 -3.06 49.03
N GLN A 40 8.70 -1.75 48.93
CA GLN A 40 7.67 -0.76 48.69
C GLN A 40 7.19 -0.79 47.26
N ALA A 41 6.16 0.00 46.92
CA ALA A 41 5.75 0.21 45.56
C ALA A 41 6.90 0.82 44.74
N LEU A 42 7.01 0.43 43.45
CA LEU A 42 8.14 0.87 42.58
C LEU A 42 8.29 2.39 42.56
N LYS A 43 7.18 3.14 42.47
CA LYS A 43 7.19 4.61 42.46
C LYS A 43 7.71 5.26 43.74
N GLU A 44 7.71 4.54 44.87
CA GLU A 44 8.19 5.05 46.15
C GLU A 44 9.75 5.09 46.25
N TYR A 45 10.44 4.39 45.32
CA TYR A 45 11.89 4.43 45.21
C TYR A 45 12.43 5.64 44.45
N ILE A 46 11.55 6.47 43.89
CA ILE A 46 11.94 7.65 43.13
C ILE A 46 12.15 8.80 44.12
N ASP A 47 13.36 9.35 44.14
CA ASP A 47 13.67 10.54 44.92
C ASP A 47 12.96 11.78 44.35
N ARG A 48 11.79 12.08 44.88
CA ARG A 48 10.96 13.21 44.46
C ARG A 48 11.55 14.58 44.82
N SER A 49 12.49 14.63 45.75
CA SER A 49 13.20 15.87 46.05
C SER A 49 14.15 16.24 44.92
N LYS A 50 14.74 15.22 44.29
CA LYS A 50 15.70 15.38 43.18
C LYS A 50 14.99 15.40 41.81
N TYR A 51 13.93 14.60 41.67
CA TYR A 51 13.21 14.41 40.42
C TYR A 51 11.69 14.64 40.59
N PRO A 52 11.27 15.87 40.91
CA PRO A 52 9.87 16.15 41.29
C PRO A 52 8.85 15.88 40.17
N ASN A 53 9.27 16.01 38.92
CA ASN A 53 8.41 15.85 37.74
C ASN A 53 8.56 14.49 37.06
N PHE A 54 9.44 13.62 37.52
CA PHE A 54 9.63 12.31 36.94
C PHE A 54 8.41 11.45 37.20
N LYS A 55 7.91 10.77 36.17
CA LYS A 55 6.80 9.81 36.24
C LYS A 55 7.31 8.44 35.85
N LEU A 56 7.08 7.45 36.71
CA LEU A 56 7.26 6.05 36.37
C LEU A 56 5.96 5.56 35.71
N GLY A 57 6.04 5.19 34.41
CA GLY A 57 4.91 4.75 33.64
C GLY A 57 4.91 3.25 33.32
N VAL A 58 3.75 2.72 32.94
CA VAL A 58 3.59 1.35 32.45
C VAL A 58 2.57 1.28 31.32
N GLY A 59 2.90 0.51 30.28
CA GLY A 59 1.94 0.11 29.24
C GLY A 59 0.98 -0.96 29.79
N THR A 60 -0.32 -0.77 29.59
CA THR A 60 -1.33 -1.75 30.00
C THR A 60 -2.25 -2.15 28.86
N THR A 61 -2.62 -3.43 28.81
CA THR A 61 -3.77 -3.86 28.00
C THR A 61 -5.04 -3.31 28.66
N VAL A 62 -5.76 -2.46 27.94
CA VAL A 62 -6.91 -1.75 28.51
C VAL A 62 -8.01 -2.70 29.01
N SER A 63 -8.25 -3.82 28.30
CA SER A 63 -9.21 -4.85 28.76
C SER A 63 -8.80 -5.42 30.13
N ASP A 64 -7.51 -5.67 30.35
CA ASP A 64 -7.02 -6.23 31.61
C ASP A 64 -7.09 -5.17 32.71
N TYR A 65 -6.68 -3.94 32.43
CA TYR A 65 -6.81 -2.85 33.39
C TYR A 65 -8.27 -2.62 33.83
N LEU A 66 -9.21 -2.69 32.90
CA LEU A 66 -10.64 -2.48 33.19
C LEU A 66 -11.27 -3.66 33.94
N ASN A 67 -10.93 -4.90 33.60
CA ASN A 67 -11.66 -6.10 34.01
C ASN A 67 -10.90 -7.00 34.99
N ASN A 68 -9.57 -6.89 35.08
CA ASN A 68 -8.77 -7.66 36.01
C ASN A 68 -8.31 -6.78 37.18
N SER A 69 -8.84 -7.05 38.38
CA SER A 69 -8.53 -6.26 39.58
C SER A 69 -7.06 -6.34 39.96
N LEU A 70 -6.42 -7.50 39.80
CA LEU A 70 -5.02 -7.69 40.16
C LEU A 70 -4.10 -6.83 39.27
N VAL A 71 -4.31 -6.85 37.94
CA VAL A 71 -3.54 -6.00 37.00
C VAL A 71 -3.74 -4.53 37.34
N ARG A 72 -4.97 -4.12 37.58
CA ARG A 72 -5.28 -2.73 37.95
C ARG A 72 -4.64 -2.33 39.26
N ASP A 73 -4.72 -3.16 40.29
CA ASP A 73 -4.21 -2.85 41.64
C ASP A 73 -2.68 -2.78 41.61
N LEU A 74 -2.02 -3.67 40.86
CA LEU A 74 -0.56 -3.61 40.64
C LEU A 74 -0.16 -2.34 39.89
N THR A 75 -0.90 -1.97 38.83
CA THR A 75 -0.66 -0.75 38.08
C THR A 75 -0.79 0.49 38.98
N ASN A 76 -1.90 0.61 39.69
CA ASN A 76 -2.20 1.76 40.55
C ASN A 76 -1.20 1.89 41.71
N LYS A 77 -0.77 0.76 42.28
CA LYS A 77 0.18 0.75 43.39
C LYS A 77 1.57 1.19 42.99
N ASN A 78 2.06 0.69 41.83
CA ASN A 78 3.48 0.78 41.49
C ASN A 78 3.86 1.94 40.55
N PHE A 79 2.89 2.54 39.84
CA PHE A 79 3.18 3.51 38.80
C PHE A 79 2.44 4.85 39.00
N ASP A 80 2.98 5.91 38.44
CA ASP A 80 2.39 7.26 38.39
C ASP A 80 1.52 7.47 37.17
N GLU A 81 1.88 6.76 36.09
CA GLU A 81 1.29 6.96 34.77
C GLU A 81 1.04 5.62 34.07
N THR A 82 0.01 5.57 33.24
CA THR A 82 -0.29 4.41 32.42
C THR A 82 -0.53 4.82 30.97
N VAL A 83 -0.16 3.92 30.04
CA VAL A 83 -0.37 4.07 28.59
C VAL A 83 -1.26 2.93 28.12
N ALA A 84 -2.26 3.24 27.32
CA ALA A 84 -3.09 2.23 26.65
C ALA A 84 -2.30 1.57 25.51
N GLY A 85 -2.08 0.25 25.55
CA GLY A 85 -1.30 -0.43 24.51
C GLY A 85 -1.80 -0.14 23.09
N ASN A 86 -3.05 -0.50 22.80
CA ASN A 86 -3.64 -0.25 21.46
C ASN A 86 -4.93 0.58 21.49
N ALA A 87 -5.61 0.69 22.63
CA ALA A 87 -6.98 1.18 22.69
C ALA A 87 -7.13 2.67 22.33
N MET A 88 -6.06 3.45 22.35
CA MET A 88 -6.03 4.87 21.94
C MET A 88 -5.45 5.09 20.55
N LYS A 89 -5.10 4.04 19.82
CA LYS A 89 -4.71 4.10 18.40
C LYS A 89 -5.94 4.21 17.50
N MET A 90 -5.75 4.81 16.34
CA MET A 90 -6.87 5.13 15.44
C MET A 90 -7.65 3.88 15.01
N ALA A 91 -6.97 2.78 14.67
CA ALA A 91 -7.60 1.52 14.27
C ALA A 91 -8.51 0.91 15.34
N SER A 92 -8.23 1.19 16.64
CA SER A 92 -9.07 0.70 17.74
C SER A 92 -10.34 1.52 17.97
N CYS A 93 -10.37 2.74 17.45
CA CYS A 93 -11.47 3.68 17.66
C CYS A 93 -12.28 3.96 16.39
N VAL A 94 -11.73 3.71 15.20
CA VAL A 94 -12.34 4.02 13.90
C VAL A 94 -12.41 2.74 13.07
N ASN A 95 -13.61 2.36 12.66
CA ASN A 95 -13.78 1.17 11.83
C ASN A 95 -13.51 1.44 10.34
N GLY A 96 -13.56 0.39 9.53
CA GLY A 96 -13.32 0.47 8.09
C GLY A 96 -14.31 1.34 7.30
N SER A 97 -15.41 1.78 7.92
CA SER A 97 -16.39 2.72 7.35
C SER A 97 -16.27 4.14 7.94
N GLY A 98 -15.24 4.41 8.75
CA GLY A 98 -15.01 5.71 9.38
C GLY A 98 -15.94 6.02 10.57
N VAL A 99 -16.68 5.05 11.06
CA VAL A 99 -17.50 5.22 12.28
C VAL A 99 -16.58 5.15 13.50
N MET A 100 -16.68 6.17 14.34
CA MET A 100 -15.81 6.36 15.51
C MET A 100 -16.50 5.92 16.80
N ASN A 101 -15.81 5.12 17.60
CA ASN A 101 -16.27 4.68 18.92
C ASN A 101 -15.15 4.83 19.97
N PHE A 102 -15.34 5.72 20.90
CA PHE A 102 -14.39 6.04 21.96
C PHE A 102 -14.82 5.52 23.34
N THR A 103 -15.79 4.61 23.42
CA THR A 103 -16.32 4.12 24.72
C THR A 103 -15.24 3.49 25.59
N THR A 104 -14.36 2.67 24.99
CA THR A 104 -13.24 2.04 25.70
C THR A 104 -12.27 3.08 26.24
N VAL A 105 -11.92 4.09 25.43
CA VAL A 105 -11.05 5.20 25.83
C VAL A 105 -11.63 5.97 27.01
N LYS A 106 -12.91 6.36 26.93
CA LYS A 106 -13.61 7.08 28.02
C LYS A 106 -13.57 6.30 29.34
N ASN A 107 -13.87 5.01 29.28
CA ASN A 107 -13.89 4.14 30.47
C ASN A 107 -12.48 3.99 31.06
N TYR A 108 -11.48 3.79 30.23
CA TYR A 108 -10.09 3.64 30.65
C TYR A 108 -9.56 4.93 31.29
N VAL A 109 -9.66 6.05 30.60
CA VAL A 109 -9.19 7.35 31.07
C VAL A 109 -9.87 7.70 32.40
N LYS A 110 -11.21 7.54 32.48
CA LYS A 110 -11.92 7.78 33.72
C LYS A 110 -11.40 6.91 34.86
N LYS A 111 -11.28 5.59 34.66
CA LYS A 111 -10.91 4.65 35.71
C LYS A 111 -9.47 4.84 36.18
N ALA A 112 -8.55 5.15 35.27
CA ALA A 112 -7.14 5.41 35.61
C ALA A 112 -6.99 6.73 36.38
N THR A 113 -7.63 7.81 35.90
CA THR A 113 -7.55 9.11 36.58
C THR A 113 -8.30 9.15 37.91
N ASP A 114 -9.41 8.43 38.06
CA ASP A 114 -10.11 8.27 39.35
C ASP A 114 -9.22 7.53 40.38
N ALA A 115 -8.30 6.68 39.93
CA ALA A 115 -7.31 6.00 40.77
C ALA A 115 -6.04 6.84 41.05
N GLY A 116 -5.98 8.08 40.55
CA GLY A 116 -4.85 8.98 40.75
C GLY A 116 -3.69 8.80 39.74
N LEU A 117 -3.85 7.94 38.72
CA LEU A 117 -2.85 7.81 37.66
C LEU A 117 -3.00 8.94 36.64
N SER A 118 -1.90 9.43 36.08
CA SER A 118 -1.94 10.12 34.79
C SER A 118 -2.08 9.11 33.65
N VAL A 119 -2.69 9.54 32.55
CA VAL A 119 -2.77 8.76 31.32
C VAL A 119 -1.96 9.49 30.27
N TYR A 120 -1.06 8.77 29.61
CA TYR A 120 -0.33 9.25 28.45
C TYR A 120 -1.01 8.75 27.18
N GLY A 121 -1.21 9.64 26.22
CA GLY A 121 -1.91 9.32 24.96
C GLY A 121 -0.95 8.82 23.89
N HIS A 122 -1.25 7.68 23.30
CA HIS A 122 -0.49 7.09 22.21
C HIS A 122 -1.48 6.54 21.16
N THR A 123 -1.55 7.05 19.93
CA THR A 123 -0.89 8.21 19.32
C THR A 123 -1.88 8.96 18.43
N LEU A 124 -1.67 10.26 18.12
CA LEU A 124 -2.62 11.03 17.32
C LEU A 124 -2.40 10.86 15.82
N ALA A 125 -1.15 10.76 15.34
CA ALA A 125 -0.84 10.51 13.95
C ALA A 125 0.27 9.46 13.81
N TRP A 126 0.03 8.47 12.99
CA TRP A 126 0.97 7.39 12.67
C TRP A 126 0.58 6.78 11.33
N HIS A 127 1.53 6.20 10.59
CA HIS A 127 1.28 5.52 9.32
C HIS A 127 0.68 4.12 9.49
N SER A 128 0.87 3.50 10.67
CA SER A 128 0.40 2.16 10.99
C SER A 128 -0.77 2.15 11.98
N GLN A 129 -1.41 1.01 12.16
CA GLN A 129 -2.54 0.79 13.09
C GLN A 129 -3.64 1.86 13.01
N GLN A 130 -4.03 2.19 11.80
CA GLN A 130 -5.12 3.10 11.46
C GLN A 130 -6.03 2.46 10.39
N PRO A 131 -7.24 2.97 10.13
CA PRO A 131 -8.15 2.38 9.16
C PRO A 131 -7.78 2.77 7.72
N ASN A 132 -6.65 2.23 7.20
CA ASN A 132 -6.09 2.59 5.90
C ASN A 132 -7.10 2.48 4.75
N GLY A 133 -7.94 1.43 4.76
CA GLY A 133 -8.99 1.28 3.75
C GLY A 133 -10.01 2.42 3.74
N TRP A 134 -10.37 2.94 4.92
CA TRP A 134 -11.25 4.10 5.02
C TRP A 134 -10.56 5.38 4.54
N LEU A 135 -9.32 5.63 4.96
CA LEU A 135 -8.57 6.81 4.54
C LEU A 135 -8.40 6.85 3.03
N ARG A 136 -8.06 5.72 2.40
CA ARG A 136 -8.01 5.61 0.94
C ARG A 136 -9.37 5.78 0.27
N ALA A 137 -10.44 5.27 0.87
CA ALA A 137 -11.79 5.44 0.34
C ALA A 137 -12.24 6.92 0.33
N LEU A 138 -11.76 7.73 1.28
CA LEU A 138 -12.00 9.17 1.28
C LEU A 138 -11.30 9.89 0.12
N LEU A 139 -10.19 9.33 -0.39
CA LEU A 139 -9.40 9.86 -1.50
C LEU A 139 -9.82 9.28 -2.85
N ALA A 140 -10.91 8.49 -2.89
CA ALA A 140 -11.45 7.97 -4.13
C ALA A 140 -11.88 9.10 -5.07
N ASP A 141 -11.86 8.80 -6.34
CA ASP A 141 -12.30 9.71 -7.40
C ASP A 141 -13.68 10.27 -7.10
N LYS A 142 -13.87 11.56 -7.32
CA LYS A 142 -15.16 12.23 -7.21
C LYS A 142 -15.95 12.08 -8.51
N ALA A 143 -17.28 12.27 -8.44
CA ALA A 143 -18.11 12.34 -9.63
C ALA A 143 -17.57 13.42 -10.60
N ALA A 144 -17.51 13.09 -11.86
CA ALA A 144 -17.20 14.09 -12.90
C ALA A 144 -18.28 15.19 -12.93
N PRO A 145 -17.95 16.38 -13.42
CA PRO A 145 -18.94 17.42 -13.66
C PRO A 145 -20.11 16.91 -14.50
N GLU A 146 -21.31 17.45 -14.29
CA GLU A 146 -22.47 17.14 -15.14
C GLU A 146 -22.12 17.39 -16.62
N LEU A 147 -22.51 16.42 -17.45
CA LEU A 147 -22.26 16.46 -18.89
C LEU A 147 -23.26 17.43 -19.56
N THR A 148 -22.82 18.11 -20.61
CA THR A 148 -23.63 19.06 -21.37
C THR A 148 -24.11 18.46 -22.70
N ASP A 149 -25.01 19.12 -23.43
CA ASP A 149 -25.49 18.66 -24.74
C ASP A 149 -24.34 18.29 -25.69
N GLY A 150 -24.40 17.07 -26.22
CA GLY A 150 -23.35 16.46 -27.05
C GLY A 150 -22.59 15.31 -26.34
N ASP A 151 -22.89 15.05 -25.07
CA ASP A 151 -22.29 13.93 -24.34
C ASP A 151 -22.92 12.59 -24.74
N VAL A 152 -22.12 11.57 -24.93
CA VAL A 152 -22.53 10.24 -25.36
C VAL A 152 -22.09 9.15 -24.38
N GLU A 153 -22.93 8.12 -24.25
CA GLU A 153 -22.54 6.92 -23.55
C GLU A 153 -21.59 6.10 -24.44
N ILE A 154 -20.37 5.89 -23.98
CA ILE A 154 -19.36 5.12 -24.68
C ILE A 154 -19.22 3.77 -23.99
N VAL A 155 -19.46 2.71 -24.76
CA VAL A 155 -19.22 1.34 -24.32
C VAL A 155 -17.91 0.87 -24.93
N SER A 156 -16.91 0.62 -24.08
CA SER A 156 -15.63 0.08 -24.51
C SER A 156 -15.43 -1.35 -24.03
N VAL A 157 -14.94 -2.21 -24.94
CA VAL A 157 -14.57 -3.58 -24.63
C VAL A 157 -13.21 -3.56 -23.94
N ALA A 158 -13.21 -3.83 -22.64
CA ALA A 158 -11.98 -3.85 -21.84
C ALA A 158 -11.22 -5.18 -21.96
N ALA A 159 -11.93 -6.29 -22.16
CA ALA A 159 -11.35 -7.61 -22.46
C ALA A 159 -12.40 -8.49 -23.14
N SER A 160 -11.98 -9.34 -24.07
CA SER A 160 -12.88 -10.32 -24.68
C SER A 160 -12.15 -11.56 -25.16
N LYS A 161 -12.85 -12.68 -25.18
CA LYS A 161 -12.37 -13.92 -25.78
C LYS A 161 -13.52 -14.66 -26.45
N ASP A 162 -13.37 -14.96 -27.72
CA ASP A 162 -14.26 -15.82 -28.47
C ASP A 162 -13.60 -17.19 -28.66
N PHE A 163 -14.08 -18.19 -27.93
CA PHE A 163 -13.52 -19.53 -27.94
C PHE A 163 -13.76 -20.30 -29.25
N ARG A 164 -14.62 -19.81 -30.12
CA ARG A 164 -14.78 -20.36 -31.48
C ARG A 164 -13.60 -19.99 -32.39
N LYS A 165 -12.92 -18.85 -32.06
CA LYS A 165 -11.77 -18.33 -32.80
C LYS A 165 -10.48 -18.67 -32.07
N THR A 166 -10.40 -18.37 -30.78
CA THR A 166 -9.23 -18.63 -29.94
C THR A 166 -9.46 -19.90 -29.12
N GLN A 167 -9.14 -21.03 -29.73
CA GLN A 167 -9.41 -22.39 -29.20
C GLN A 167 -8.36 -22.83 -28.19
N SER A 168 -8.21 -22.08 -27.10
CA SER A 168 -7.27 -22.34 -26.04
C SER A 168 -7.80 -21.91 -24.68
N VAL A 169 -7.28 -22.48 -23.62
CA VAL A 169 -7.34 -21.99 -22.25
C VAL A 169 -5.93 -21.89 -21.71
N GLY A 170 -5.75 -21.13 -20.65
CA GLY A 170 -4.49 -21.10 -19.93
C GLY A 170 -4.28 -22.36 -19.08
N TRP A 171 -3.72 -22.19 -17.88
CA TRP A 171 -3.57 -23.31 -16.95
C TRP A 171 -4.91 -24.01 -16.70
N LYS A 172 -4.89 -25.33 -16.58
CA LYS A 172 -6.02 -26.16 -16.18
C LYS A 172 -5.56 -27.23 -15.21
N ASP A 173 -6.48 -27.70 -14.39
CA ASP A 173 -6.25 -28.83 -13.48
C ASP A 173 -6.15 -30.16 -14.25
N ASP A 174 -5.74 -31.22 -13.57
CA ASP A 174 -5.57 -32.55 -14.17
C ASP A 174 -6.92 -33.11 -14.59
N GLU A 175 -7.16 -33.15 -15.91
CA GLU A 175 -8.41 -33.62 -16.53
C GLU A 175 -8.73 -35.09 -16.17
N THR A 176 -7.73 -35.95 -16.20
CA THR A 176 -7.90 -37.40 -15.97
C THR A 176 -8.21 -37.67 -14.49
N LYS A 177 -7.43 -37.10 -13.60
CA LYS A 177 -7.60 -37.24 -12.16
C LYS A 177 -8.97 -36.70 -11.71
N ASN A 178 -9.36 -35.56 -12.22
CA ASN A 178 -10.55 -34.83 -11.78
C ASN A 178 -11.80 -35.12 -12.61
N GLY A 179 -11.68 -35.98 -13.63
CA GLY A 179 -12.80 -36.46 -14.40
C GLY A 179 -13.49 -35.40 -15.24
N PHE A 180 -12.70 -34.59 -15.92
CA PHE A 180 -13.22 -33.66 -16.92
C PHE A 180 -12.33 -33.66 -18.17
N LYS A 181 -12.85 -33.07 -19.25
CA LYS A 181 -12.11 -32.86 -20.49
C LYS A 181 -12.51 -31.56 -21.12
N ILE A 182 -11.52 -30.79 -21.57
CA ILE A 182 -11.71 -29.55 -22.32
C ILE A 182 -11.42 -29.81 -23.80
N THR A 183 -12.37 -29.43 -24.64
CA THR A 183 -12.25 -29.45 -26.11
C THR A 183 -12.78 -28.16 -26.69
N PHE A 184 -12.55 -27.93 -27.97
CA PHE A 184 -13.01 -26.72 -28.69
C PHE A 184 -13.55 -27.08 -30.05
N ASP A 185 -14.52 -26.31 -30.51
CA ASP A 185 -14.96 -26.32 -31.91
C ASP A 185 -15.34 -24.91 -32.39
N ALA A 186 -15.39 -24.74 -33.71
CA ALA A 186 -15.65 -23.43 -34.34
C ALA A 186 -17.12 -22.96 -34.23
N THR A 187 -18.04 -23.82 -33.79
CA THR A 187 -19.47 -23.50 -33.68
C THR A 187 -19.87 -23.16 -32.25
N ASP A 188 -19.49 -24.03 -31.29
CA ASP A 188 -19.92 -23.96 -29.91
C ASP A 188 -18.81 -23.43 -28.98
N GLY A 189 -17.56 -23.31 -29.45
CA GLY A 189 -16.44 -22.72 -28.73
C GLY A 189 -15.81 -23.71 -27.75
N LEU A 190 -15.64 -23.28 -26.50
CA LEU A 190 -15.11 -24.10 -25.42
C LEU A 190 -16.16 -25.10 -24.94
N HIS A 191 -15.80 -26.37 -24.89
CA HIS A 191 -16.60 -27.44 -24.33
C HIS A 191 -15.88 -28.09 -23.13
N VAL A 192 -16.53 -28.13 -22.00
CA VAL A 192 -16.11 -28.81 -20.79
C VAL A 192 -17.04 -29.98 -20.54
N ASN A 193 -16.54 -31.22 -20.70
CA ASN A 193 -17.25 -32.44 -20.33
C ASN A 193 -16.81 -32.85 -18.93
N ALA A 194 -17.68 -32.79 -17.93
CA ALA A 194 -17.42 -33.21 -16.56
C ALA A 194 -18.10 -34.54 -16.26
N THR A 195 -17.33 -35.57 -15.93
CA THR A 195 -17.79 -36.96 -15.63
C THR A 195 -17.86 -37.24 -14.14
N LYS A 196 -17.26 -36.38 -13.31
CA LYS A 196 -17.31 -36.46 -11.84
C LYS A 196 -17.84 -35.13 -11.26
N SER A 197 -18.56 -35.23 -10.14
CA SER A 197 -18.99 -34.08 -9.37
C SER A 197 -17.86 -33.69 -8.44
N CYS A 198 -17.24 -32.54 -8.71
CA CYS A 198 -16.14 -32.00 -7.92
C CYS A 198 -16.51 -30.58 -7.45
N ALA A 199 -16.07 -30.20 -6.26
CA ALA A 199 -16.37 -28.87 -5.72
C ALA A 199 -15.53 -27.77 -6.38
N TYR A 200 -14.25 -28.06 -6.69
CA TYR A 200 -13.27 -27.08 -7.19
C TYR A 200 -12.44 -27.58 -8.37
N GLU A 201 -12.23 -28.86 -8.52
CA GLU A 201 -11.18 -29.44 -9.35
C GLU A 201 -11.49 -29.39 -10.85
N VAL A 202 -12.74 -29.16 -11.25
CA VAL A 202 -13.06 -28.82 -12.65
C VAL A 202 -12.79 -27.33 -12.81
N GLN A 203 -11.52 -26.97 -12.99
CA GLN A 203 -11.10 -25.57 -13.04
C GLN A 203 -10.01 -25.33 -14.09
N PHE A 204 -10.04 -24.12 -14.66
CA PHE A 204 -9.10 -23.69 -15.69
C PHE A 204 -9.05 -22.16 -15.80
N VAL A 205 -7.98 -21.62 -16.35
CA VAL A 205 -7.87 -20.20 -16.69
C VAL A 205 -8.52 -19.97 -18.04
N GLY A 206 -9.71 -19.42 -18.05
CA GLY A 206 -10.46 -19.13 -19.27
C GLY A 206 -9.86 -18.00 -20.09
N MET A 207 -9.38 -16.96 -19.42
CA MET A 207 -8.66 -15.82 -19.99
C MET A 207 -7.48 -15.45 -19.10
N SER A 208 -6.35 -15.11 -19.69
CA SER A 208 -5.18 -14.51 -19.04
C SER A 208 -5.01 -13.06 -19.50
N ASP A 209 -4.10 -12.37 -18.87
CA ASP A 209 -3.65 -11.02 -19.25
C ASP A 209 -4.78 -9.99 -19.32
N ILE A 210 -5.75 -10.12 -18.41
CA ILE A 210 -6.87 -9.20 -18.30
C ILE A 210 -6.40 -7.97 -17.51
N ILE A 211 -6.57 -6.80 -18.11
CA ILE A 211 -6.12 -5.54 -17.52
C ILE A 211 -7.33 -4.64 -17.31
N LEU A 212 -7.70 -4.45 -16.05
CA LEU A 212 -8.84 -3.64 -15.66
C LEU A 212 -8.46 -2.69 -14.53
N THR A 213 -9.12 -1.57 -14.44
CA THR A 213 -8.93 -0.63 -13.32
C THR A 213 -9.50 -1.24 -12.04
N LYS A 214 -8.67 -1.39 -11.01
CA LYS A 214 -9.07 -1.86 -9.69
C LYS A 214 -10.22 -1.01 -9.16
N GLY A 215 -11.27 -1.66 -8.69
CA GLY A 215 -12.41 -0.99 -8.07
C GLY A 215 -13.43 -0.37 -9.02
N LYS A 216 -13.15 -0.25 -10.33
CA LYS A 216 -14.13 0.18 -11.34
C LYS A 216 -15.15 -0.95 -11.59
N THR A 217 -16.40 -0.61 -11.80
CA THR A 217 -17.43 -1.60 -12.15
C THR A 217 -17.43 -1.84 -13.64
N TYR A 218 -17.40 -3.10 -14.05
CA TYR A 218 -17.48 -3.57 -15.42
C TYR A 218 -18.70 -4.48 -15.58
N LYS A 219 -19.27 -4.49 -16.78
CA LYS A 219 -20.26 -5.49 -17.19
C LYS A 219 -19.54 -6.66 -17.83
N MET A 220 -19.67 -7.86 -17.28
CA MET A 220 -19.18 -9.09 -17.89
C MET A 220 -20.35 -9.87 -18.49
N THR A 221 -20.24 -10.24 -19.74
CA THR A 221 -21.20 -11.07 -20.47
C THR A 221 -20.53 -12.39 -20.83
N MET A 222 -21.18 -13.51 -20.51
CA MET A 222 -20.75 -14.85 -20.93
C MET A 222 -21.85 -15.53 -21.73
N THR A 223 -21.54 -15.94 -22.95
CA THR A 223 -22.45 -16.75 -23.76
C THR A 223 -22.25 -18.22 -23.43
N VAL A 224 -23.21 -18.83 -22.74
CA VAL A 224 -23.05 -20.15 -22.12
C VAL A 224 -24.32 -20.99 -22.22
N LYS A 225 -24.16 -22.34 -22.30
CA LYS A 225 -25.20 -23.34 -22.08
C LYS A 225 -24.61 -24.59 -21.41
N GLY A 226 -25.45 -25.50 -20.96
CA GLY A 226 -25.05 -26.83 -20.48
C GLY A 226 -26.01 -27.92 -20.94
N SER A 227 -25.67 -29.17 -20.70
CA SER A 227 -26.58 -30.32 -20.96
C SER A 227 -27.75 -30.36 -19.96
N LYS A 228 -27.64 -29.66 -18.86
CA LYS A 228 -28.70 -29.37 -17.87
C LYS A 228 -28.36 -28.04 -17.16
N ALA A 229 -29.27 -27.53 -16.36
CA ALA A 229 -29.04 -26.32 -15.58
C ALA A 229 -27.86 -26.47 -14.62
N GLY A 230 -27.06 -25.43 -14.49
CA GLY A 230 -25.89 -25.38 -13.63
C GLY A 230 -25.33 -23.96 -13.50
N LYS A 231 -24.08 -23.87 -13.07
CA LYS A 231 -23.37 -22.58 -13.00
C LYS A 231 -21.89 -22.73 -13.34
N VAL A 232 -21.34 -21.72 -13.99
CA VAL A 232 -19.91 -21.44 -13.99
C VAL A 232 -19.61 -20.50 -12.84
N SER A 233 -18.68 -20.85 -11.99
CA SER A 233 -18.17 -19.98 -10.93
C SER A 233 -16.69 -19.72 -11.16
N GLY A 234 -16.10 -18.86 -10.37
CA GLY A 234 -14.66 -18.58 -10.45
C GLY A 234 -14.26 -17.27 -9.85
N ARG A 235 -13.12 -16.76 -10.29
CA ARG A 235 -12.54 -15.50 -9.83
C ARG A 235 -11.87 -14.75 -10.96
N LEU A 236 -11.99 -13.44 -10.91
CA LEU A 236 -11.22 -12.51 -11.72
C LEU A 236 -10.18 -11.84 -10.81
N GLY A 237 -8.92 -12.10 -11.06
CA GLY A 237 -7.82 -11.59 -10.24
C GLY A 237 -6.84 -12.68 -9.87
N ASP A 238 -6.77 -13.06 -8.62
CA ASP A 238 -5.97 -14.16 -8.11
C ASP A 238 -6.83 -15.34 -7.62
N TRP A 239 -6.15 -16.39 -7.13
CA TRP A 239 -6.78 -17.61 -6.64
C TRP A 239 -7.58 -17.43 -5.34
N SER A 240 -7.27 -16.40 -4.54
CA SER A 240 -7.78 -16.25 -3.19
C SER A 240 -8.64 -14.98 -3.00
N THR A 241 -8.17 -13.85 -3.50
CA THR A 241 -8.76 -12.51 -3.27
C THR A 241 -9.45 -11.90 -4.49
N GLY A 242 -9.38 -12.59 -5.66
CA GLY A 242 -10.01 -12.14 -6.91
C GLY A 242 -11.53 -11.95 -6.79
N ALA A 243 -12.08 -11.06 -7.61
CA ALA A 243 -13.51 -10.81 -7.67
C ALA A 243 -14.29 -12.05 -8.09
N SER A 244 -15.35 -12.36 -7.37
CA SER A 244 -16.13 -13.60 -7.60
C SER A 244 -16.93 -13.55 -8.89
N ILE A 245 -16.90 -14.66 -9.63
CA ILE A 245 -17.72 -14.92 -10.82
C ILE A 245 -18.78 -15.95 -10.47
N ASN A 246 -20.02 -15.72 -10.87
CA ASN A 246 -21.12 -16.65 -10.69
C ASN A 246 -22.13 -16.49 -11.83
N ILE A 247 -22.05 -17.36 -12.82
CA ILE A 247 -22.81 -17.33 -14.06
C ILE A 247 -23.73 -18.56 -14.11
N PRO A 248 -25.04 -18.44 -13.87
CA PRO A 248 -25.98 -19.52 -14.03
C PRO A 248 -26.21 -19.82 -15.51
N PHE A 249 -26.41 -21.07 -15.87
CA PHE A 249 -26.76 -21.47 -17.23
C PHE A 249 -27.89 -22.51 -17.25
N THR A 250 -28.52 -22.62 -18.41
CA THR A 250 -29.58 -23.59 -18.73
C THR A 250 -29.16 -24.46 -19.91
N THR A 251 -30.08 -25.22 -20.48
CA THR A 251 -29.85 -26.02 -21.70
C THR A 251 -29.83 -25.21 -22.98
N GLU A 252 -30.31 -23.97 -22.88
CA GLU A 252 -30.36 -23.06 -24.05
C GLU A 252 -29.20 -22.05 -23.96
N TRP A 253 -28.70 -21.62 -25.14
CA TRP A 253 -27.73 -20.57 -25.24
C TRP A 253 -28.28 -19.26 -24.67
N LYS A 254 -27.53 -18.68 -23.74
CA LYS A 254 -27.85 -17.36 -23.18
C LYS A 254 -26.60 -16.52 -23.02
N ASP A 255 -26.75 -15.23 -23.23
CA ASP A 255 -25.84 -14.21 -22.77
C ASP A 255 -26.22 -13.88 -21.32
N VAL A 256 -25.37 -14.28 -20.41
CA VAL A 256 -25.55 -14.03 -18.97
C VAL A 256 -24.67 -12.87 -18.57
N GLU A 257 -25.28 -11.82 -18.05
CA GLU A 257 -24.61 -10.60 -17.65
C GLU A 257 -24.47 -10.52 -16.15
N ILE A 258 -23.28 -10.13 -15.68
CA ILE A 258 -23.02 -9.80 -14.28
C ILE A 258 -22.20 -8.51 -14.20
N ASN A 259 -22.35 -7.78 -13.11
CA ASN A 259 -21.41 -6.71 -12.77
C ASN A 259 -20.24 -7.29 -12.00
N ILE A 260 -19.03 -6.94 -12.39
CA ILE A 260 -17.80 -7.39 -11.75
C ILE A 260 -16.94 -6.18 -11.38
N LYS A 261 -16.34 -6.23 -10.18
CA LYS A 261 -15.48 -5.17 -9.67
C LYS A 261 -14.11 -5.75 -9.37
N PRO A 262 -13.09 -5.52 -10.22
CA PRO A 262 -11.77 -6.09 -10.04
C PRO A 262 -11.13 -5.68 -8.72
N THR A 263 -10.43 -6.62 -8.10
CA THR A 263 -9.68 -6.40 -6.85
C THR A 263 -8.24 -6.03 -7.11
N MET A 264 -7.76 -6.20 -8.35
CA MET A 264 -6.40 -5.88 -8.80
C MET A 264 -6.40 -5.42 -10.25
N VAL A 265 -5.29 -4.83 -10.70
CA VAL A 265 -5.17 -4.22 -12.05
C VAL A 265 -4.94 -5.28 -13.11
N SER A 266 -3.99 -6.19 -12.90
CA SER A 266 -3.67 -7.26 -13.86
C SER A 266 -4.07 -8.61 -13.31
N SER A 267 -4.69 -9.45 -14.14
CA SER A 267 -5.31 -10.66 -13.65
C SER A 267 -5.56 -11.70 -14.72
N PHE A 268 -5.91 -12.86 -14.26
CA PHE A 268 -6.50 -13.92 -15.05
C PHE A 268 -7.94 -14.21 -14.59
N MET A 269 -8.70 -14.86 -15.45
CA MET A 269 -10.05 -15.34 -15.13
C MET A 269 -10.01 -16.84 -14.88
N LEU A 270 -10.07 -17.22 -13.60
CA LEU A 270 -10.27 -18.61 -13.21
C LEU A 270 -11.74 -18.96 -13.37
N LEU A 271 -12.04 -20.04 -14.08
CA LEU A 271 -13.37 -20.60 -14.23
C LEU A 271 -13.45 -21.97 -13.60
N GLN A 272 -14.58 -22.27 -12.98
CA GLN A 272 -14.88 -23.55 -12.33
C GLN A 272 -16.29 -23.99 -12.70
N VAL A 273 -16.49 -25.30 -12.80
CA VAL A 273 -17.82 -25.91 -12.96
C VAL A 273 -18.11 -26.79 -11.73
N PRO A 274 -18.53 -26.17 -10.60
CA PRO A 274 -18.63 -26.87 -9.34
C PRO A 274 -19.87 -27.76 -9.27
N ASN A 275 -19.69 -28.97 -8.69
CA ASN A 275 -20.75 -29.92 -8.39
C ASN A 275 -21.65 -30.26 -9.59
N TYR A 276 -21.04 -30.37 -10.77
CA TYR A 276 -21.75 -30.59 -12.02
C TYR A 276 -21.20 -31.85 -12.75
N ILE A 277 -22.10 -32.63 -13.30
CA ILE A 277 -21.79 -33.74 -14.22
C ILE A 277 -22.57 -33.49 -15.50
N GLY A 278 -21.89 -33.45 -16.62
CA GLY A 278 -22.45 -33.18 -17.95
C GLY A 278 -21.59 -32.22 -18.76
N ASP A 279 -22.17 -31.64 -19.77
CA ASP A 279 -21.49 -30.81 -20.73
C ASP A 279 -21.80 -29.34 -20.48
N VAL A 280 -20.77 -28.50 -20.51
CA VAL A 280 -20.88 -27.04 -20.47
C VAL A 280 -20.17 -26.46 -21.69
N TYR A 281 -20.82 -25.52 -22.35
CA TYR A 281 -20.32 -24.86 -23.55
C TYR A 281 -20.26 -23.36 -23.32
N ILE A 282 -19.13 -22.75 -23.67
CA ILE A 282 -18.91 -21.30 -23.59
C ILE A 282 -18.44 -20.78 -24.94
N LYS A 283 -19.25 -19.97 -25.60
CA LYS A 283 -18.88 -19.34 -26.89
C LYS A 283 -17.90 -18.21 -26.70
N SER A 284 -18.24 -17.30 -25.79
CA SER A 284 -17.46 -16.09 -25.61
C SER A 284 -17.62 -15.50 -24.21
N ILE A 285 -16.63 -14.72 -23.83
CA ILE A 285 -16.63 -13.88 -22.64
C ILE A 285 -16.26 -12.47 -23.10
N LYS A 286 -17.01 -11.46 -22.63
CA LYS A 286 -16.75 -10.05 -22.91
C LYS A 286 -16.87 -9.25 -21.63
N ILE A 287 -15.93 -8.34 -21.40
CA ILE A 287 -15.92 -7.42 -20.28
C ILE A 287 -15.96 -6.00 -20.85
N GLU A 288 -16.97 -5.23 -20.50
CA GLU A 288 -17.23 -3.89 -21.00
C GLU A 288 -17.27 -2.88 -19.87
N SER A 289 -16.73 -1.70 -20.13
CA SER A 289 -16.98 -0.53 -19.30
C SER A 289 -17.88 0.43 -20.05
N LYS A 290 -18.75 1.08 -19.30
CA LYS A 290 -19.50 2.23 -19.76
C LYS A 290 -18.88 3.48 -19.19
N THR A 291 -18.62 4.46 -20.04
CA THR A 291 -18.21 5.80 -19.66
C THR A 291 -19.06 6.80 -20.39
N MET A 292 -19.34 7.92 -19.72
CA MET A 292 -19.93 9.07 -20.41
C MET A 292 -18.79 9.91 -20.97
N GLY A 293 -18.85 10.28 -22.22
CA GLY A 293 -17.80 11.06 -22.87
C GLY A 293 -18.38 12.12 -23.78
N LYS A 294 -17.57 13.12 -24.11
CA LYS A 294 -17.85 14.06 -25.20
C LYS A 294 -17.20 13.56 -26.48
N THR A 295 -17.95 13.60 -27.55
CA THR A 295 -17.34 13.57 -28.86
C THR A 295 -16.85 14.99 -29.19
N THR A 296 -15.62 15.31 -28.80
CA THR A 296 -14.92 16.45 -29.37
C THR A 296 -13.93 15.91 -30.38
N THR A 297 -14.05 16.37 -31.60
CA THR A 297 -12.97 16.30 -32.58
C THR A 297 -11.94 17.32 -32.16
N GLU A 298 -10.99 16.95 -31.27
CA GLU A 298 -9.75 17.72 -31.14
C GLU A 298 -8.91 17.35 -32.37
N GLU A 299 -8.90 18.24 -33.35
CA GLU A 299 -8.19 18.05 -34.62
C GLU A 299 -6.67 18.08 -34.47
N ASP A 300 -6.13 18.40 -33.26
CA ASP A 300 -4.75 18.81 -33.09
C ASP A 300 -3.92 17.97 -32.11
N ARG A 301 -4.40 16.83 -31.59
CA ARG A 301 -3.54 16.01 -30.73
C ARG A 301 -2.57 15.18 -31.56
N ARG A 302 -1.26 15.42 -31.35
CA ARG A 302 -0.20 14.69 -32.01
C ARG A 302 0.36 13.62 -31.06
N CYS A 303 0.66 12.44 -31.60
CA CYS A 303 1.15 11.32 -30.78
C CYS A 303 2.05 10.41 -31.62
N ILE A 304 2.88 9.58 -30.99
CA ILE A 304 3.50 8.44 -31.69
C ILE A 304 2.48 7.32 -31.79
N LYS A 305 2.28 6.83 -33.02
CA LYS A 305 1.59 5.57 -33.30
C LYS A 305 2.63 4.50 -33.60
N ALA A 306 2.79 3.52 -32.72
CA ALA A 306 3.61 2.34 -32.96
C ALA A 306 2.71 1.18 -33.40
N HIS A 307 2.89 0.72 -34.61
CA HIS A 307 2.21 -0.46 -35.12
C HIS A 307 2.96 -1.73 -34.71
N ALA A 308 2.24 -2.72 -34.22
CA ALA A 308 2.75 -4.06 -33.96
C ALA A 308 2.01 -5.06 -34.82
N THR A 309 2.70 -5.68 -35.75
CA THR A 309 2.17 -6.82 -36.52
C THR A 309 1.91 -8.00 -35.61
N ALA A 310 1.16 -8.97 -36.07
CA ALA A 310 0.96 -10.22 -35.34
C ALA A 310 2.33 -10.85 -34.97
N ARG A 311 2.48 -11.25 -33.71
CA ARG A 311 3.71 -11.86 -33.19
C ARG A 311 4.07 -13.11 -34.00
N GLN A 312 5.31 -13.21 -34.46
CA GLN A 312 5.81 -14.36 -35.19
C GLN A 312 6.45 -15.40 -34.26
N SER A 313 7.32 -14.97 -33.36
CA SER A 313 8.02 -15.86 -32.42
C SER A 313 8.11 -15.30 -31.00
N ASP A 314 8.45 -14.04 -30.88
CA ASP A 314 8.89 -13.46 -29.60
C ASP A 314 8.11 -12.19 -29.22
N VAL A 315 8.03 -11.93 -27.92
CA VAL A 315 7.40 -10.71 -27.38
C VAL A 315 8.09 -9.42 -27.84
N TRP A 316 9.33 -9.51 -28.30
CA TRP A 316 10.13 -8.41 -28.83
C TRP A 316 10.17 -8.34 -30.37
N ASP A 317 9.27 -9.03 -31.07
CA ASP A 317 9.16 -8.89 -32.53
C ASP A 317 8.88 -7.44 -32.94
N ASN A 318 8.00 -6.79 -32.21
CA ASN A 318 7.69 -5.38 -32.34
C ASN A 318 8.09 -4.64 -31.06
N GLN A 319 8.81 -3.55 -31.17
CA GLN A 319 9.28 -2.79 -30.01
C GLN A 319 9.24 -1.29 -30.26
N MET A 320 9.03 -0.54 -29.18
CA MET A 320 9.33 0.89 -29.08
C MET A 320 10.42 1.11 -28.05
N TRP A 321 11.30 2.06 -28.26
CA TRP A 321 12.35 2.43 -27.30
C TRP A 321 12.24 3.88 -26.89
N LEU A 322 12.45 4.10 -25.59
CA LEU A 322 12.86 5.38 -25.03
C LEU A 322 14.39 5.40 -25.04
N VAL A 323 14.99 6.47 -25.56
CA VAL A 323 16.45 6.62 -25.71
C VAL A 323 16.93 7.84 -24.91
N PRO A 324 16.93 7.76 -23.55
CA PRO A 324 17.28 8.87 -22.67
C PRO A 324 18.79 9.21 -22.66
N GLY A 325 19.63 8.39 -23.28
CA GLY A 325 21.08 8.38 -23.10
C GLY A 325 21.52 7.51 -21.93
N SER A 326 22.80 7.59 -21.55
CA SER A 326 23.37 6.70 -20.52
C SER A 326 22.78 6.94 -19.14
N PHE A 327 22.47 5.85 -18.43
CA PHE A 327 22.09 5.83 -17.03
C PHE A 327 22.76 4.67 -16.29
N SER A 328 22.95 4.84 -14.99
CA SER A 328 23.62 3.85 -14.13
C SER A 328 22.59 2.94 -13.43
N SER A 329 23.02 1.73 -13.09
CA SER A 329 22.30 0.91 -12.13
C SER A 329 22.14 1.67 -10.81
N GLY A 330 20.99 1.56 -10.17
CA GLY A 330 20.66 2.27 -8.94
C GLY A 330 20.18 3.72 -9.12
N ALA A 331 20.28 4.30 -10.32
CA ALA A 331 19.74 5.63 -10.59
C ALA A 331 18.22 5.62 -10.49
N SER A 332 17.63 6.61 -9.79
CA SER A 332 16.18 6.75 -9.69
C SER A 332 15.57 7.21 -11.01
N TYR A 333 14.37 6.73 -11.29
CA TYR A 333 13.59 7.16 -12.45
C TYR A 333 12.14 7.43 -12.09
N VAL A 334 11.51 8.32 -12.86
CA VAL A 334 10.06 8.50 -12.95
C VAL A 334 9.72 8.54 -14.44
N PHE A 335 8.89 7.62 -14.87
CA PHE A 335 8.36 7.56 -16.23
C PHE A 335 6.87 7.85 -16.18
N THR A 336 6.42 8.79 -17.02
CA THR A 336 5.01 9.11 -17.23
C THR A 336 4.70 9.12 -18.70
N ALA A 337 3.54 8.67 -19.09
CA ALA A 337 3.04 8.77 -20.47
C ALA A 337 1.51 8.68 -20.50
N ASP A 338 0.90 9.35 -21.45
CA ASP A 338 -0.45 9.05 -21.87
C ASP A 338 -0.39 7.94 -22.91
N VAL A 339 -1.15 6.87 -22.70
CA VAL A 339 -1.12 5.69 -23.57
C VAL A 339 -2.50 5.15 -23.86
N ARG A 340 -2.67 4.61 -25.07
CA ARG A 340 -3.81 3.80 -25.47
C ARG A 340 -3.40 2.77 -26.52
N ALA A 341 -4.26 1.81 -26.81
CA ALA A 341 -4.11 0.92 -27.95
C ALA A 341 -5.48 0.64 -28.59
N ASP A 342 -5.51 0.16 -29.83
CA ASP A 342 -6.77 -0.20 -30.50
C ASP A 342 -7.43 -1.43 -29.85
N LYS A 343 -6.64 -2.28 -29.19
CA LYS A 343 -7.10 -3.41 -28.38
C LYS A 343 -6.38 -3.37 -27.03
N PRO A 344 -7.06 -3.74 -25.91
CA PRO A 344 -6.38 -3.83 -24.60
C PRO A 344 -5.15 -4.72 -24.69
N ALA A 345 -4.03 -4.23 -24.14
CA ALA A 345 -2.75 -4.91 -24.21
C ALA A 345 -1.85 -4.50 -23.01
N TYR A 346 -0.71 -5.16 -22.88
CA TYR A 346 0.39 -4.67 -22.06
C TYR A 346 1.70 -4.80 -22.83
N ALA A 347 2.69 -4.01 -22.41
CA ALA A 347 4.07 -4.12 -22.87
C ALA A 347 4.98 -4.33 -21.66
N SER A 348 5.74 -5.41 -21.64
CA SER A 348 6.88 -5.53 -20.73
C SER A 348 8.01 -4.61 -21.17
N THR A 349 8.91 -4.26 -20.25
CA THR A 349 10.02 -3.36 -20.58
C THR A 349 11.35 -4.03 -20.33
N GLN A 350 12.38 -3.62 -21.08
CA GLN A 350 13.75 -4.14 -21.00
C GLN A 350 14.75 -3.00 -21.05
N ILE A 351 15.87 -3.14 -20.33
CA ILE A 351 17.01 -2.22 -20.44
C ILE A 351 17.93 -2.70 -21.55
N HIS A 352 18.35 -1.77 -22.39
CA HIS A 352 19.26 -2.01 -23.52
C HIS A 352 20.45 -1.05 -23.49
N LYS A 353 21.64 -1.48 -23.98
CA LYS A 353 22.80 -0.61 -24.25
C LYS A 353 22.55 0.31 -25.43
N ALA A 354 21.82 -0.17 -26.41
CA ALA A 354 21.31 0.55 -27.57
C ALA A 354 20.04 -0.19 -28.00
N PRO A 355 19.13 0.41 -28.77
CA PRO A 355 17.98 -0.30 -29.33
C PRO A 355 18.39 -1.66 -29.94
N GLY A 356 17.76 -2.75 -29.49
CA GLY A 356 18.09 -4.13 -29.88
C GLY A 356 19.22 -4.81 -29.08
N SER A 357 19.89 -4.14 -28.15
CA SER A 357 21.01 -4.69 -27.35
C SER A 357 20.60 -4.90 -25.89
N TYR A 358 19.90 -5.98 -25.59
CA TYR A 358 19.38 -6.34 -24.28
C TYR A 358 20.46 -6.43 -23.19
N VAL A 359 20.13 -5.96 -22.01
CA VAL A 359 20.98 -6.01 -20.81
C VAL A 359 20.27 -6.68 -19.65
N GLY A 360 19.00 -6.39 -19.42
CA GLY A 360 18.24 -6.91 -18.29
C GLY A 360 16.82 -6.38 -18.25
N ASP A 361 16.13 -6.68 -17.14
CA ASP A 361 14.75 -6.24 -16.91
C ASP A 361 14.66 -4.70 -16.89
N GLY A 362 13.51 -4.19 -17.33
CA GLY A 362 13.26 -2.76 -17.49
C GLY A 362 12.65 -2.10 -16.26
N ILE A 363 11.67 -1.25 -16.51
CA ILE A 363 11.02 -0.39 -15.51
C ILE A 363 9.62 -0.88 -15.10
N GLY A 364 9.29 -2.13 -15.39
CA GLY A 364 7.97 -2.71 -15.13
C GLY A 364 7.17 -2.89 -16.41
N SER A 365 5.85 -3.04 -16.30
CA SER A 365 4.96 -3.24 -17.43
C SER A 365 4.04 -2.04 -17.63
N ILE A 366 3.76 -1.74 -18.89
CA ILE A 366 2.85 -0.68 -19.31
C ILE A 366 1.56 -1.32 -19.78
N ASN A 367 0.45 -0.88 -19.21
CA ASN A 367 -0.86 -1.41 -19.52
C ASN A 367 -1.63 -0.44 -20.44
N PHE A 368 -2.21 -0.95 -21.50
CA PHE A 368 -2.97 -0.20 -22.49
C PHE A 368 -4.45 -0.58 -22.45
N SER A 369 -5.30 0.40 -22.59
CA SER A 369 -6.73 0.25 -22.88
C SER A 369 -7.06 0.90 -24.21
N THR A 370 -8.30 0.75 -24.66
CA THR A 370 -8.78 1.45 -25.86
C THR A 370 -9.04 2.93 -25.61
N GLU A 371 -8.95 3.36 -24.36
CA GLU A 371 -9.08 4.74 -23.91
C GLU A 371 -7.70 5.29 -23.52
N TRP A 372 -7.47 6.57 -23.76
CA TRP A 372 -6.28 7.23 -23.25
C TRP A 372 -6.24 7.21 -21.73
N LYS A 373 -5.10 6.89 -21.18
CA LYS A 373 -4.84 6.97 -19.74
C LYS A 373 -3.40 7.37 -19.47
N THR A 374 -3.22 8.16 -18.43
CA THR A 374 -1.90 8.46 -17.92
C THR A 374 -1.39 7.28 -17.10
N ILE A 375 -0.16 6.85 -17.37
CA ILE A 375 0.56 5.86 -16.59
C ILE A 375 1.74 6.50 -15.90
N VAL A 376 2.13 5.98 -14.75
CA VAL A 376 3.32 6.40 -14.00
C VAL A 376 4.04 5.17 -13.49
N LEU A 377 5.34 5.07 -13.81
CA LEU A 377 6.23 4.05 -13.25
C LEU A 377 7.41 4.76 -12.58
N SER A 378 7.76 4.36 -11.39
CA SER A 378 8.91 4.94 -10.68
C SER A 378 9.70 3.86 -9.95
N GLY A 379 10.99 4.11 -9.75
CA GLY A 379 11.86 3.16 -9.08
C GLY A 379 13.33 3.49 -9.26
N LYS A 380 14.16 2.44 -9.16
CA LYS A 380 15.60 2.51 -9.46
C LYS A 380 15.92 1.47 -10.53
N PHE A 381 16.80 1.86 -11.47
CA PHE A 381 17.24 0.93 -12.50
C PHE A 381 18.03 -0.25 -11.89
N GLY A 382 17.64 -1.47 -12.22
CA GLY A 382 18.38 -2.68 -11.85
C GLY A 382 19.73 -2.79 -12.59
N ASN A 383 19.78 -2.28 -13.82
CA ASN A 383 20.95 -2.36 -14.70
C ASN A 383 21.29 -1.00 -15.30
N ALA A 384 22.58 -0.79 -15.61
CA ALA A 384 23.00 0.35 -16.41
C ALA A 384 22.62 0.15 -17.89
N GLY A 385 22.20 1.22 -18.56
CA GLY A 385 21.78 1.18 -19.94
C GLY A 385 21.82 2.53 -20.65
N GLN A 386 21.27 2.57 -21.86
CA GLN A 386 21.14 3.80 -22.65
C GLN A 386 19.74 3.92 -23.29
N SER A 387 18.96 2.85 -23.28
CA SER A 387 17.59 2.84 -23.79
C SER A 387 16.73 1.83 -23.04
N ILE A 388 15.43 2.04 -23.09
CA ILE A 388 14.41 1.20 -22.49
C ILE A 388 13.51 0.73 -23.62
N ALA A 389 13.44 -0.57 -23.84
CA ALA A 389 12.54 -1.19 -24.81
C ALA A 389 11.18 -1.46 -24.17
N LEU A 390 10.12 -1.23 -24.92
CA LEU A 390 8.75 -1.62 -24.67
C LEU A 390 8.43 -2.75 -25.65
N ASN A 391 8.13 -3.94 -25.16
CA ASN A 391 7.80 -5.12 -25.99
C ASN A 391 6.33 -5.08 -26.37
N LEU A 392 6.04 -4.77 -27.62
CA LEU A 392 4.68 -4.54 -28.12
C LEU A 392 3.99 -5.82 -28.61
N SER A 393 4.70 -6.96 -28.64
CA SER A 393 4.19 -8.26 -29.06
C SER A 393 3.91 -9.21 -27.90
N GLU A 394 3.65 -8.69 -26.70
CA GLU A 394 3.20 -9.51 -25.56
C GLU A 394 1.89 -10.24 -25.90
N PHE A 395 0.99 -9.60 -26.63
CA PHE A 395 -0.17 -10.23 -27.25
C PHE A 395 0.17 -10.69 -28.66
N ALA A 396 -0.42 -11.82 -29.09
CA ALA A 396 -0.09 -12.44 -30.37
C ALA A 396 -0.71 -11.70 -31.57
N ASP A 397 -1.80 -10.97 -31.35
CA ASP A 397 -2.56 -10.31 -32.41
C ASP A 397 -1.93 -8.96 -32.78
N GLU A 398 -2.11 -8.56 -34.03
CA GLU A 398 -1.82 -7.22 -34.52
C GLU A 398 -2.55 -6.14 -33.71
N ASN A 399 -1.83 -5.05 -33.37
CA ASN A 399 -2.37 -3.94 -32.60
C ASN A 399 -1.65 -2.62 -32.94
N ASN A 400 -2.29 -1.50 -32.68
CA ASN A 400 -1.66 -0.18 -32.69
C ASN A 400 -1.58 0.36 -31.28
N TYR A 401 -0.42 0.91 -30.93
CA TYR A 401 -0.14 1.53 -29.63
C TYR A 401 0.12 3.01 -29.85
N TYR A 402 -0.46 3.83 -28.99
CA TYR A 402 -0.37 5.29 -29.07
C TYR A 402 0.24 5.83 -27.80
N PHE A 403 1.17 6.78 -27.94
CA PHE A 403 1.92 7.39 -26.85
C PHE A 403 1.91 8.90 -27.02
N ASP A 404 1.63 9.60 -25.91
CA ASP A 404 1.64 11.05 -25.84
C ASP A 404 2.09 11.49 -24.44
N ASN A 405 2.50 12.74 -24.28
CA ASN A 405 3.00 13.31 -23.01
C ASN A 405 4.05 12.43 -22.32
N VAL A 406 4.99 11.90 -23.12
CA VAL A 406 6.01 10.97 -22.64
C VAL A 406 7.12 11.72 -21.93
N SER A 407 7.30 11.46 -20.64
CA SER A 407 8.38 12.00 -19.80
C SER A 407 9.14 10.86 -19.13
N LEU A 408 10.45 10.96 -19.11
CA LEU A 408 11.33 10.09 -18.33
C LEU A 408 12.35 10.95 -17.59
N LYS A 409 12.14 11.12 -16.31
CA LYS A 409 13.10 11.80 -15.44
C LYS A 409 14.06 10.78 -14.83
N ILE A 410 15.35 11.02 -14.93
CA ILE A 410 16.40 10.21 -14.31
C ILE A 410 17.18 11.09 -13.35
N GLY A 411 17.21 10.73 -12.07
CA GLY A 411 17.78 11.60 -11.04
C GLY A 411 17.11 12.97 -10.97
N GLY A 412 15.80 13.04 -11.27
CA GLY A 412 15.03 14.28 -11.32
C GLY A 412 15.18 15.11 -12.61
N VAL A 413 16.02 14.70 -13.55
CA VAL A 413 16.30 15.42 -14.81
C VAL A 413 15.52 14.80 -15.96
N GLU A 414 14.69 15.61 -16.66
CA GLU A 414 13.98 15.18 -17.87
C GLU A 414 14.96 14.74 -18.97
N LYS A 415 14.69 13.59 -19.58
CA LYS A 415 15.51 12.97 -20.61
C LYS A 415 14.84 12.85 -21.97
N MET A 416 13.51 12.94 -22.00
CA MET A 416 12.78 12.88 -23.26
C MET A 416 12.69 14.26 -23.89
N LYS A 417 12.77 14.29 -25.22
CA LYS A 417 12.61 15.51 -25.99
C LYS A 417 11.33 15.45 -26.79
N ASN A 418 10.58 16.53 -26.81
CA ASN A 418 9.31 16.61 -27.51
C ASN A 418 8.34 15.46 -27.15
N GLY A 419 8.23 15.16 -25.85
CA GLY A 419 7.39 14.06 -25.40
C GLY A 419 5.88 14.31 -25.54
N ASP A 420 5.48 15.56 -25.73
CA ASP A 420 4.12 16.01 -26.09
C ASP A 420 3.85 15.94 -27.60
N PHE A 421 4.87 15.63 -28.40
CA PHE A 421 4.86 15.50 -29.86
C PHE A 421 4.33 16.72 -30.64
N GLU A 422 4.26 17.88 -30.02
CA GLU A 422 3.83 19.12 -30.68
C GLU A 422 4.92 19.68 -31.62
N GLY A 423 6.18 19.29 -31.42
CA GLY A 423 7.29 19.54 -32.34
C GLY A 423 7.49 18.40 -33.35
N THR A 424 8.65 18.40 -34.02
CA THR A 424 9.01 17.36 -35.00
C THR A 424 10.16 16.46 -34.53
N GLU A 425 10.79 16.76 -33.39
CA GLU A 425 11.93 16.00 -32.88
C GLU A 425 11.48 14.66 -32.29
N VAL A 426 12.08 13.55 -32.76
CA VAL A 426 11.83 12.20 -32.27
C VAL A 426 13.12 11.45 -31.90
N SER A 427 14.24 12.17 -31.72
CA SER A 427 15.57 11.56 -31.52
C SER A 427 15.66 10.67 -30.27
N THR A 428 14.82 10.94 -29.25
CA THR A 428 14.75 10.13 -28.04
C THR A 428 13.78 8.96 -28.11
N PHE A 429 13.24 8.67 -29.30
CA PHE A 429 12.32 7.56 -29.56
C PHE A 429 12.78 6.73 -30.74
N LYS A 430 12.56 5.43 -30.70
CA LYS A 430 12.79 4.50 -31.83
C LYS A 430 11.68 3.46 -31.86
N VAL A 431 11.41 2.92 -33.05
CA VAL A 431 10.44 1.83 -33.24
C VAL A 431 11.03 0.73 -34.12
N LYS A 432 10.56 -0.48 -33.92
CA LYS A 432 10.84 -1.64 -34.78
C LYS A 432 9.56 -2.43 -34.97
N GLU A 433 9.25 -2.73 -36.21
CA GLU A 433 8.13 -3.56 -36.60
C GLU A 433 8.64 -4.90 -37.15
N ASN A 434 8.09 -5.99 -36.66
CA ASN A 434 8.29 -7.35 -37.14
C ASN A 434 9.75 -7.73 -37.41
N SER A 435 10.61 -7.62 -36.39
CA SER A 435 12.06 -7.94 -36.51
C SER A 435 12.81 -7.17 -37.62
N GLY A 436 12.18 -6.12 -38.15
CA GLY A 436 12.79 -5.22 -39.13
C GLY A 436 13.85 -4.29 -38.55
N ASN A 437 14.21 -3.26 -39.29
CA ASN A 437 15.18 -2.26 -38.85
C ASN A 437 14.59 -1.37 -37.74
N VAL A 438 15.47 -0.90 -36.86
CA VAL A 438 15.15 0.16 -35.89
C VAL A 438 15.09 1.50 -36.63
N VAL A 439 13.98 2.18 -36.58
CA VAL A 439 13.74 3.45 -37.29
C VAL A 439 13.17 4.52 -36.35
N ASP A 440 13.16 5.76 -36.82
CA ASP A 440 12.48 6.85 -36.14
C ASP A 440 10.97 6.66 -36.23
N PRO A 441 10.21 6.90 -35.16
CA PRO A 441 8.76 6.84 -35.21
C PRO A 441 8.20 8.02 -36.03
N THR A 442 7.02 7.82 -36.59
CA THR A 442 6.26 8.89 -37.22
C THR A 442 5.30 9.48 -36.21
N ILE A 443 5.29 10.81 -36.09
CA ILE A 443 4.25 11.52 -35.34
C ILE A 443 2.98 11.50 -36.21
N SER A 444 1.90 10.94 -35.67
CA SER A 444 0.62 10.95 -36.36
C SER A 444 -0.31 12.00 -35.78
N GLU A 445 -0.98 12.71 -36.68
CA GLU A 445 -2.13 13.56 -36.38
C GLU A 445 -3.35 12.65 -36.27
N GLY A 446 -4.05 12.68 -35.16
CA GLY A 446 -5.11 11.74 -34.89
C GLY A 446 -6.38 12.41 -34.40
N ILE A 447 -7.51 11.85 -34.81
CA ILE A 447 -8.81 12.16 -34.19
C ILE A 447 -8.73 11.59 -32.76
N THR A 448 -8.80 12.46 -31.75
CA THR A 448 -8.82 12.05 -30.37
C THR A 448 -10.22 12.19 -29.81
N TYR A 449 -10.74 11.12 -29.26
CA TYR A 449 -11.95 11.20 -28.44
C TYR A 449 -11.51 11.63 -27.03
N VAL A 450 -11.97 12.79 -26.56
CA VAL A 450 -11.81 13.20 -25.17
C VAL A 450 -12.90 12.52 -24.37
N PHE A 451 -12.49 11.51 -23.61
CA PHE A 451 -13.38 10.88 -22.64
C PHE A 451 -13.41 11.73 -21.37
N ILE A 452 -14.59 12.20 -20.99
CA ILE A 452 -14.80 12.68 -19.63
C ILE A 452 -15.18 11.43 -18.83
N PRO A 453 -14.31 10.92 -17.97
CA PRO A 453 -14.65 9.76 -17.15
C PRO A 453 -15.81 10.13 -16.23
N SER A 454 -16.65 9.15 -15.86
CA SER A 454 -17.73 9.34 -14.87
C SER A 454 -17.23 9.80 -13.51
N THR A 455 -15.95 9.64 -13.26
CA THR A 455 -15.25 10.11 -12.06
C THR A 455 -13.94 10.77 -12.45
N VAL A 456 -13.52 11.75 -11.68
CA VAL A 456 -12.23 12.43 -11.83
C VAL A 456 -11.44 12.32 -10.52
N PRO A 457 -10.11 12.15 -10.59
CA PRO A 457 -9.27 12.15 -9.39
C PRO A 457 -9.42 13.44 -8.60
N LEU A 458 -9.34 13.34 -7.29
CA LEU A 458 -9.21 14.51 -6.45
C LEU A 458 -7.89 15.23 -6.76
N SER A 459 -7.93 16.54 -6.87
CA SER A 459 -6.73 17.37 -6.95
C SER A 459 -5.86 17.22 -5.69
N LYS A 460 -4.59 17.64 -5.74
CA LYS A 460 -3.71 17.66 -4.56
C LYS A 460 -4.34 18.41 -3.39
N GLN A 461 -4.97 19.57 -3.66
CA GLN A 461 -5.64 20.37 -2.63
C GLN A 461 -6.85 19.65 -2.04
N GLU A 462 -7.68 19.05 -2.85
CA GLU A 462 -8.85 18.30 -2.37
C GLU A 462 -8.47 17.08 -1.53
N ARG A 463 -7.40 16.37 -1.89
CA ARG A 463 -6.85 15.27 -1.07
C ARG A 463 -6.36 15.78 0.27
N HIS A 464 -5.58 16.84 0.25
CA HIS A 464 -5.10 17.51 1.46
C HIS A 464 -6.27 17.89 2.38
N ASP A 465 -7.26 18.61 1.87
CA ASP A 465 -8.40 19.11 2.65
C ASP A 465 -9.26 17.97 3.18
N THR A 466 -9.43 16.91 2.41
CA THR A 466 -10.13 15.68 2.82
C THR A 466 -9.43 15.01 4.00
N LEU A 467 -8.10 14.92 3.96
CA LEU A 467 -7.33 14.33 5.05
C LEU A 467 -7.27 15.25 6.28
N VAL A 468 -7.19 16.56 6.09
CA VAL A 468 -7.36 17.52 7.19
C VAL A 468 -8.69 17.31 7.89
N TYR A 469 -9.77 17.13 7.14
CA TYR A 469 -11.09 16.81 7.70
C TYR A 469 -11.10 15.48 8.46
N ALA A 470 -10.50 14.45 7.93
CA ALA A 470 -10.40 13.14 8.60
C ALA A 470 -9.61 13.24 9.91
N MET A 471 -8.47 13.92 9.89
CA MET A 471 -7.61 14.18 11.05
C MET A 471 -8.33 15.05 12.09
N ASP A 472 -9.06 16.09 11.68
CA ASP A 472 -9.88 16.93 12.58
C ASP A 472 -10.93 16.11 13.32
N LYS A 473 -11.70 15.29 12.60
CA LYS A 473 -12.70 14.40 13.22
C LYS A 473 -12.08 13.44 14.24
N TRP A 474 -10.96 12.83 13.86
CA TRP A 474 -10.25 11.88 14.69
C TRP A 474 -9.73 12.53 15.98
N ILE A 475 -8.91 13.58 15.86
CA ILE A 475 -8.29 14.26 17.00
C ILE A 475 -9.35 14.89 17.90
N LYS A 476 -10.34 15.56 17.31
CA LYS A 476 -11.49 16.10 18.08
C LYS A 476 -12.23 15.02 18.87
N GLY A 477 -12.51 13.89 18.24
CA GLY A 477 -13.19 12.76 18.88
C GLY A 477 -12.39 12.20 20.05
N MET A 478 -11.09 12.00 19.87
CA MET A 478 -10.16 11.50 20.90
C MET A 478 -10.02 12.48 22.06
N MET A 479 -9.79 13.76 21.80
CA MET A 479 -9.65 14.78 22.84
C MET A 479 -10.94 14.94 23.66
N ASN A 480 -12.11 14.93 23.01
CA ASN A 480 -13.40 14.93 23.68
C ASN A 480 -13.62 13.68 24.56
N ALA A 481 -13.18 12.51 24.08
CA ALA A 481 -13.28 11.27 24.85
C ALA A 481 -12.40 11.29 26.11
N CYS A 482 -11.24 11.93 26.02
CA CYS A 482 -10.32 12.11 27.16
C CYS A 482 -10.81 13.17 28.16
N GLY A 483 -11.72 14.07 27.76
CA GLY A 483 -12.32 15.07 28.66
C GLY A 483 -11.30 15.98 29.37
N GLY A 484 -10.22 16.35 28.69
CA GLY A 484 -9.14 17.19 29.22
C GLY A 484 -8.23 16.51 30.25
N LYS A 485 -8.41 15.21 30.52
CA LYS A 485 -7.64 14.47 31.56
C LYS A 485 -6.31 13.93 31.04
N VAL A 486 -6.17 13.72 29.75
CA VAL A 486 -4.92 13.28 29.09
C VAL A 486 -4.16 14.49 28.60
N LYS A 487 -3.07 14.81 29.29
CA LYS A 487 -2.35 16.07 29.08
C LYS A 487 -1.04 15.92 28.29
N ALA A 488 -0.58 14.69 28.06
CA ALA A 488 0.64 14.43 27.31
C ALA A 488 0.36 13.36 26.23
N TRP A 489 0.87 13.57 25.02
CA TRP A 489 0.58 12.76 23.86
C TRP A 489 1.79 12.56 22.95
N ASP A 490 1.91 11.37 22.39
CA ASP A 490 2.63 11.20 21.13
C ASP A 490 1.78 11.84 20.02
N LEU A 491 2.20 13.04 19.60
CA LEU A 491 1.57 13.77 18.50
C LEU A 491 1.71 13.01 17.19
N VAL A 492 2.95 12.60 16.93
CA VAL A 492 3.32 11.78 15.78
C VAL A 492 4.23 10.66 16.26
N ASN A 493 3.95 9.45 15.78
CA ASN A 493 4.76 8.27 16.03
C ASN A 493 5.53 7.87 14.77
N GLU A 494 6.83 7.56 14.93
CA GLU A 494 7.68 6.96 13.89
C GLU A 494 7.71 7.77 12.58
N ALA A 495 8.06 9.04 12.68
CA ALA A 495 8.09 9.91 11.52
C ALA A 495 9.27 9.63 10.59
N LEU A 496 10.44 9.22 11.13
CA LEU A 496 11.67 9.08 10.34
C LEU A 496 11.88 7.66 9.81
N SER A 497 12.32 7.59 8.55
CA SER A 497 12.62 6.30 7.90
C SER A 497 13.84 5.57 8.48
N GLY A 498 14.77 6.29 9.11
CA GLY A 498 16.09 5.75 9.48
C GLY A 498 17.01 5.50 8.26
N GLY A 499 16.66 6.04 7.11
CA GLY A 499 17.42 5.96 5.86
C GLY A 499 17.10 7.12 4.93
N GLY A 500 17.54 7.03 3.68
CA GLY A 500 17.33 8.09 2.69
C GLY A 500 17.99 9.42 3.09
N THR A 501 17.58 10.50 2.45
CA THR A 501 18.03 11.86 2.79
C THR A 501 16.98 12.89 2.41
N ASP A 502 16.88 13.94 3.23
CA ASP A 502 16.07 15.14 2.96
C ASP A 502 16.80 16.16 2.06
N GLY A 503 18.00 15.84 1.59
CA GLY A 503 18.86 16.75 0.81
C GLY A 503 19.77 17.64 1.67
N GLU A 504 19.53 17.73 2.98
CA GLU A 504 20.32 18.53 3.93
C GLU A 504 21.16 17.67 4.89
N GLY A 505 21.22 16.36 4.64
CA GLY A 505 22.00 15.40 5.41
C GLY A 505 21.25 14.70 6.52
N ASN A 506 19.99 15.03 6.77
CA ASN A 506 19.13 14.31 7.70
C ASN A 506 18.52 13.08 7.03
N TYR A 507 18.13 12.10 7.83
CA TYR A 507 17.27 11.04 7.33
C TYR A 507 15.93 11.59 6.84
N ALA A 508 15.43 11.04 5.74
CA ALA A 508 14.12 11.37 5.20
C ALA A 508 13.00 10.90 6.15
N LEU A 509 11.82 11.48 6.00
CA LEU A 509 10.62 10.95 6.62
C LEU A 509 10.24 9.60 5.99
N GLN A 510 9.41 8.84 6.66
CA GLN A 510 8.82 7.64 6.11
C GLN A 510 7.79 8.01 5.02
N HIS A 511 7.81 7.26 3.93
CA HIS A 511 6.86 7.37 2.81
C HIS A 511 6.49 5.98 2.33
N SER A 512 5.40 5.87 1.61
CA SER A 512 5.05 4.63 0.92
C SER A 512 6.12 4.27 -0.12
N GLU A 513 6.28 2.98 -0.36
CA GLU A 513 7.22 2.49 -1.39
C GLU A 513 6.83 3.07 -2.76
N GLY A 514 7.80 3.65 -3.45
CA GLY A 514 7.57 4.30 -4.75
C GLY A 514 6.90 5.69 -4.66
N TYR A 515 6.85 6.31 -3.47
CA TYR A 515 6.30 7.65 -3.30
C TYR A 515 6.92 8.65 -4.29
N ASN A 516 6.05 9.41 -4.93
CA ASN A 516 6.41 10.50 -5.82
C ASN A 516 5.55 11.74 -5.49
N PRO A 517 6.14 12.85 -5.06
CA PRO A 517 5.39 14.06 -4.69
C PRO A 517 4.59 14.65 -5.86
N ASP A 518 4.95 14.33 -7.10
CA ASP A 518 4.26 14.78 -8.31
C ASP A 518 3.16 13.80 -8.76
N ALA A 519 3.04 12.65 -8.13
CA ALA A 519 2.00 11.68 -8.47
C ALA A 519 0.61 12.18 -8.04
N THR A 520 -0.38 11.87 -8.87
CA THR A 520 -1.79 12.17 -8.60
C THR A 520 -2.58 10.92 -8.19
N TRP A 521 -1.93 9.78 -8.11
CA TRP A 521 -2.49 8.46 -7.83
C TRP A 521 -2.00 7.90 -6.48
N ASP A 522 -2.79 7.01 -5.89
CA ASP A 522 -2.42 6.30 -4.66
C ASP A 522 -1.34 5.25 -4.97
N VAL A 523 -0.20 5.34 -4.31
CA VAL A 523 0.90 4.37 -4.45
C VAL A 523 0.60 3.02 -3.78
N GLY A 524 -0.48 2.93 -3.00
CA GLY A 524 -0.89 1.69 -2.35
C GLY A 524 -0.01 1.31 -1.15
N GLY A 525 -0.03 0.04 -0.78
CA GLY A 525 0.72 -0.52 0.35
C GLY A 525 -0.13 -0.84 1.58
N ASP A 526 0.49 -1.49 2.57
CA ASP A 526 -0.19 -1.92 3.80
C ASP A 526 -0.39 -0.77 4.79
N ASP A 527 0.52 0.23 4.78
CA ASP A 527 0.48 1.43 5.59
C ASP A 527 -0.05 2.64 4.82
N PHE A 528 -0.50 3.66 5.53
CA PHE A 528 -0.98 4.91 4.95
C PHE A 528 -0.20 6.09 5.54
N TYR A 529 0.58 6.73 4.71
CA TYR A 529 1.45 7.84 5.11
C TYR A 529 0.75 9.19 4.86
N TRP A 530 0.39 9.89 5.92
CA TRP A 530 -0.27 11.20 5.85
C TRP A 530 0.54 12.22 5.05
N GLN A 531 1.87 12.18 5.21
CA GLN A 531 2.81 13.06 4.53
C GLN A 531 2.83 12.90 3.01
N ASP A 532 2.49 11.71 2.48
CA ASP A 532 2.41 11.48 1.04
C ASP A 532 1.37 12.38 0.36
N TYR A 533 0.33 12.78 1.10
CA TYR A 533 -0.78 13.57 0.59
C TYR A 533 -0.81 15.01 1.14
N MET A 534 -0.30 15.24 2.34
CA MET A 534 -0.31 16.52 3.01
C MET A 534 1.04 17.23 2.95
N GLY A 535 2.12 16.50 2.62
CA GLY A 535 3.50 16.99 2.64
C GLY A 535 4.17 16.85 4.01
N ASP A 536 5.49 16.79 3.97
CA ASP A 536 6.37 16.48 5.11
C ASP A 536 6.25 17.44 6.29
N LEU A 537 5.92 18.68 6.01
CA LEU A 537 5.77 19.69 7.05
C LEU A 537 4.32 19.78 7.54
N GLU A 538 3.37 19.76 6.62
CA GLU A 538 2.00 20.14 6.94
C GLU A 538 1.27 19.09 7.79
N TYR A 539 1.52 17.80 7.59
CA TYR A 539 0.81 16.78 8.39
C TYR A 539 1.10 16.90 9.90
N VAL A 540 2.35 17.18 10.29
CA VAL A 540 2.73 17.37 11.70
C VAL A 540 2.17 18.71 12.23
N ARG A 541 2.27 19.77 11.44
CA ARG A 541 1.72 21.09 11.76
C ARG A 541 0.23 21.03 11.98
N GLN A 542 -0.48 20.32 11.09
CA GLN A 542 -1.92 20.15 11.20
C GLN A 542 -2.31 19.33 12.43
N ALA A 543 -1.63 18.21 12.70
CA ALA A 543 -1.86 17.40 13.89
C ALA A 543 -1.64 18.25 15.16
N CYS A 544 -0.56 19.04 15.21
CA CYS A 544 -0.25 19.93 16.32
C CYS A 544 -1.35 20.98 16.53
N ARG A 545 -1.75 21.68 15.47
CA ARG A 545 -2.82 22.68 15.51
C ARG A 545 -4.14 22.10 16.04
N LEU A 546 -4.52 20.91 15.58
CA LEU A 546 -5.74 20.24 16.02
C LEU A 546 -5.64 19.73 17.46
N ALA A 547 -4.50 19.18 17.86
CA ALA A 547 -4.28 18.76 19.24
C ALA A 547 -4.37 19.95 20.21
N ARG A 548 -3.78 21.09 19.86
CA ARG A 548 -3.88 22.32 20.65
C ARG A 548 -5.30 22.91 20.65
N LYS A 549 -6.01 22.82 19.53
CA LYS A 549 -7.40 23.32 19.40
C LYS A 549 -8.38 22.57 20.28
N TYR A 550 -8.26 21.26 20.38
CA TYR A 550 -9.24 20.38 21.04
C TYR A 550 -8.77 19.80 22.37
N GLY A 551 -7.47 19.80 22.62
CA GLY A 551 -6.88 19.33 23.87
C GLY A 551 -7.00 20.35 25.00
N PRO A 552 -6.56 19.98 26.22
CA PRO A 552 -6.49 20.91 27.33
C PRO A 552 -5.43 22.00 27.04
N GLU A 553 -5.57 23.16 27.70
CA GLU A 553 -4.67 24.32 27.51
C GLU A 553 -3.21 23.97 27.82
N ASP A 554 -2.98 23.09 28.78
CA ASP A 554 -1.67 22.62 29.22
C ASP A 554 -1.22 21.31 28.53
N ILE A 555 -1.73 21.03 27.32
CA ILE A 555 -1.34 19.83 26.56
C ILE A 555 0.14 19.86 26.18
N VAL A 556 0.81 18.74 26.35
CA VAL A 556 2.22 18.51 26.03
C VAL A 556 2.32 17.50 24.88
N LEU A 557 3.02 17.88 23.82
CA LEU A 557 3.07 17.12 22.56
C LEU A 557 4.48 16.64 22.27
N PHE A 558 4.63 15.33 22.09
CA PHE A 558 5.89 14.65 21.77
C PHE A 558 5.92 14.16 20.33
N ILE A 559 7.10 14.13 19.73
CA ILE A 559 7.38 13.28 18.58
C ILE A 559 8.10 12.04 19.11
N ASN A 560 7.52 10.87 18.88
CA ASN A 560 8.00 9.60 19.36
C ASN A 560 8.61 8.79 18.22
N ASP A 561 9.80 8.21 18.42
CA ASP A 561 10.43 7.40 17.39
C ASP A 561 11.31 6.29 18.01
N TYR A 562 11.63 5.28 17.23
CA TYR A 562 12.48 4.14 17.61
C TYR A 562 13.92 4.33 17.12
N ASN A 563 14.85 3.56 17.70
CA ASN A 563 16.26 3.55 17.34
C ASN A 563 16.95 4.93 17.45
N LEU A 564 16.51 5.78 18.37
CA LEU A 564 17.17 7.07 18.62
C LEU A 564 18.50 6.91 19.36
N GLU A 565 18.67 5.79 20.04
CA GLU A 565 19.88 5.34 20.75
C GLU A 565 20.89 4.62 19.84
N SER A 566 20.69 4.60 18.55
CA SER A 566 21.42 3.77 17.59
C SER A 566 22.93 4.00 17.60
N GLU A 567 23.69 2.91 17.81
CA GLU A 567 25.15 2.89 17.79
C GLU A 567 25.73 2.77 16.37
N TRP A 568 24.98 2.15 15.45
CA TRP A 568 25.44 1.89 14.08
C TRP A 568 25.49 3.14 13.19
N ASP A 569 24.83 4.22 13.58
CA ASP A 569 24.79 5.48 12.83
C ASP A 569 25.15 6.70 13.70
N ASP A 570 25.74 6.49 14.86
CA ASP A 570 26.15 7.54 15.79
C ASP A 570 24.98 8.47 16.19
N ASN A 571 23.86 7.90 16.58
CA ASN A 571 22.62 8.61 16.92
C ASN A 571 22.14 9.55 15.78
N LYS A 572 22.42 9.22 14.52
CA LYS A 572 22.05 10.07 13.38
C LYS A 572 20.53 10.22 13.26
N LYS A 573 19.78 9.16 13.60
CA LYS A 573 18.32 9.25 13.57
C LYS A 573 17.79 10.31 14.54
N LEU A 574 18.31 10.38 15.76
CA LEU A 574 17.97 11.42 16.72
C LEU A 574 18.39 12.83 16.26
N LYS A 575 19.60 12.95 15.73
CA LYS A 575 20.10 14.24 15.19
C LYS A 575 19.19 14.74 14.08
N SER A 576 18.74 13.83 13.20
CA SER A 576 17.78 14.14 12.14
C SER A 576 16.42 14.55 12.70
N LEU A 577 15.89 13.83 13.70
CA LEU A 577 14.63 14.16 14.35
C LEU A 577 14.64 15.57 14.95
N ILE A 578 15.71 15.93 15.66
CA ILE A 578 15.88 17.27 16.23
C ILE A 578 15.84 18.35 15.12
N ASN A 579 16.47 18.09 13.97
CA ASN A 579 16.43 19.02 12.84
C ASN A 579 15.04 19.09 12.19
N TRP A 580 14.35 17.96 12.04
CA TRP A 580 12.96 17.93 11.57
C TRP A 580 12.01 18.69 12.50
N ILE A 581 12.18 18.59 13.81
CA ILE A 581 11.41 19.39 14.78
C ILE A 581 11.60 20.87 14.52
N LYS A 582 12.84 21.32 14.28
CA LYS A 582 13.09 22.74 13.92
C LYS A 582 12.40 23.14 12.61
N LYS A 583 12.37 22.24 11.61
CA LYS A 583 11.66 22.47 10.34
C LYS A 583 10.16 22.58 10.56
N TRP A 584 9.56 21.70 11.36
CA TRP A 584 8.12 21.79 11.68
C TRP A 584 7.77 23.08 12.44
N GLU A 585 8.63 23.53 13.35
CA GLU A 585 8.44 24.75 14.14
C GLU A 585 8.82 26.03 13.40
N SER A 586 9.38 25.94 12.19
CA SER A 586 9.83 27.11 11.42
C SER A 586 8.70 28.05 10.96
N ASP A 587 7.44 27.61 11.06
CA ASP A 587 6.25 28.44 10.82
C ASP A 587 5.96 29.45 11.95
N GLY A 588 6.68 29.35 13.08
CA GLY A 588 6.52 30.22 14.25
C GLY A 588 5.23 29.99 15.05
N VAL A 589 4.42 29.00 14.66
CA VAL A 589 3.13 28.67 15.30
C VAL A 589 3.13 27.26 15.87
N THR A 590 3.67 26.31 15.14
CA THR A 590 3.81 24.92 15.59
C THR A 590 4.77 24.84 16.76
N LYS A 591 4.35 24.17 17.82
CA LYS A 591 5.19 23.96 19.00
C LYS A 591 5.16 22.48 19.39
N ILE A 592 6.32 21.85 19.35
CA ILE A 592 6.58 20.48 19.81
C ILE A 592 7.28 20.58 21.15
N ASP A 593 6.69 19.99 22.18
CA ASP A 593 7.18 20.17 23.56
C ASP A 593 8.27 19.17 23.92
N GLY A 594 8.26 17.97 23.32
CA GLY A 594 9.17 16.91 23.72
C GLY A 594 9.55 15.94 22.61
N ILE A 595 10.54 15.11 22.93
CA ILE A 595 11.00 13.98 22.14
C ILE A 595 10.78 12.70 22.95
N GLY A 596 10.05 11.75 22.38
CA GLY A 596 9.90 10.39 22.89
C GLY A 596 10.89 9.46 22.21
N THR A 597 11.53 8.60 22.98
CA THR A 597 12.27 7.44 22.47
C THR A 597 11.56 6.17 22.88
N GLN A 598 11.27 5.31 21.91
CA GLN A 598 10.64 4.00 22.19
C GLN A 598 11.57 3.13 23.04
N MET A 599 12.85 3.19 22.75
CA MET A 599 13.92 2.51 23.50
C MET A 599 13.71 0.99 23.58
N HIS A 600 13.42 0.36 22.44
CA HIS A 600 13.44 -1.09 22.28
C HIS A 600 14.88 -1.55 22.19
N ILE A 601 15.48 -1.93 23.30
CA ILE A 601 16.91 -2.18 23.40
C ILE A 601 17.25 -3.66 23.61
N SER A 602 18.50 -4.01 23.30
CA SER A 602 19.06 -5.34 23.55
C SER A 602 20.22 -5.27 24.54
N CYS A 603 20.21 -6.20 25.49
CA CYS A 603 21.33 -6.43 26.41
C CYS A 603 22.17 -7.59 25.86
N PHE A 604 23.37 -7.31 25.42
CA PHE A 604 24.29 -8.31 24.87
C PHE A 604 25.17 -8.90 25.97
N GLU A 605 25.51 -10.18 25.86
CA GLU A 605 26.47 -10.87 26.71
C GLU A 605 27.90 -10.34 26.47
N ASP A 606 28.18 -9.88 25.25
CA ASP A 606 29.46 -9.23 24.90
C ASP A 606 29.54 -7.85 25.52
N GLU A 607 30.47 -7.68 26.45
CA GLU A 607 30.68 -6.42 27.19
C GLU A 607 31.09 -5.25 26.28
N SER A 608 31.80 -5.50 25.19
CA SER A 608 32.19 -4.45 24.23
C SER A 608 30.98 -3.87 23.52
N ILE A 609 30.10 -4.73 23.02
CA ILE A 609 28.84 -4.33 22.40
C ILE A 609 27.96 -3.61 23.42
N LEU A 610 27.81 -4.19 24.61
CA LEU A 610 27.00 -3.61 25.66
C LEU A 610 27.48 -2.21 26.09
N ASN A 611 28.79 -2.01 26.20
CA ASN A 611 29.36 -0.71 26.56
C ASN A 611 29.21 0.32 25.44
N ASN A 612 29.29 -0.11 24.17
CA ASN A 612 29.02 0.75 23.03
C ASN A 612 27.55 1.23 23.03
N ILE A 613 26.59 0.32 23.21
CA ILE A 613 25.16 0.66 23.32
C ILE A 613 24.92 1.62 24.50
N LYS A 614 25.47 1.35 25.69
CA LYS A 614 25.35 2.24 26.84
C LYS A 614 25.88 3.65 26.56
N SER A 615 26.99 3.76 25.83
CA SER A 615 27.57 5.04 25.45
C SER A 615 26.62 5.83 24.56
N HIS A 616 26.00 5.18 23.56
CA HIS A 616 25.07 5.83 22.65
C HIS A 616 23.72 6.17 23.30
N ILE A 617 23.25 5.35 24.25
CA ILE A 617 22.09 5.71 25.08
C ILE A 617 22.40 6.97 25.90
N THR A 618 23.59 7.06 26.53
CA THR A 618 24.00 8.25 27.28
C THR A 618 24.05 9.48 26.34
N ASN A 619 24.70 9.33 25.18
CA ASN A 619 24.79 10.40 24.19
C ASN A 619 23.40 10.81 23.67
N MET A 620 22.48 9.88 23.47
CA MET A 620 21.09 10.17 23.11
C MET A 620 20.44 11.12 24.13
N PHE A 621 20.52 10.82 25.43
CA PHE A 621 19.96 11.68 26.47
C PHE A 621 20.62 13.05 26.51
N ASP A 622 21.95 13.12 26.31
CA ASP A 622 22.69 14.38 26.23
C ASP A 622 22.23 15.24 25.03
N LEU A 623 22.03 14.63 23.87
CA LEU A 623 21.52 15.31 22.69
C LEU A 623 20.07 15.80 22.89
N MET A 624 19.22 14.97 23.49
CA MET A 624 17.85 15.36 23.83
C MET A 624 17.84 16.53 24.82
N ALA A 625 18.66 16.48 25.87
CA ALA A 625 18.77 17.58 26.84
C ALA A 625 19.24 18.89 26.18
N LYS A 626 20.24 18.81 25.28
CA LYS A 626 20.76 19.97 24.53
C LYS A 626 19.73 20.55 23.56
N SER A 627 18.75 19.78 23.12
CA SER A 627 17.68 20.27 22.24
C SER A 627 16.72 21.24 22.94
N GLY A 628 16.71 21.28 24.27
CA GLY A 628 15.78 22.06 25.08
C GLY A 628 14.34 21.50 25.10
N LYS A 629 14.12 20.31 24.56
CA LYS A 629 12.83 19.62 24.57
C LYS A 629 12.68 18.75 25.81
N LEU A 630 11.45 18.51 26.23
CA LEU A 630 11.15 17.48 27.24
C LEU A 630 11.58 16.11 26.71
N VAL A 631 11.97 15.24 27.63
CA VAL A 631 12.47 13.91 27.29
C VAL A 631 11.52 12.85 27.86
N ARG A 632 11.18 11.87 27.04
CA ARG A 632 10.39 10.72 27.46
C ARG A 632 11.00 9.42 26.92
N VAL A 633 11.09 8.41 27.79
CA VAL A 633 11.20 7.00 27.38
C VAL A 633 9.77 6.47 27.33
N SER A 634 9.30 6.06 26.15
CA SER A 634 7.86 5.83 25.90
C SER A 634 7.46 4.36 25.94
N GLU A 635 8.33 3.44 25.51
CA GLU A 635 7.94 2.05 25.20
C GLU A 635 9.00 1.03 25.64
N MET A 636 9.91 1.42 26.51
CA MET A 636 11.11 0.64 26.87
C MET A 636 10.78 -0.84 27.11
N ASP A 637 11.42 -1.69 26.34
CA ASP A 637 11.59 -3.11 26.60
C ASP A 637 13.06 -3.50 26.39
N MET A 638 13.46 -4.67 26.90
CA MET A 638 14.83 -5.13 26.81
C MET A 638 14.88 -6.62 26.45
N GLY A 639 15.47 -6.93 25.30
CA GLY A 639 15.82 -8.28 24.89
C GLY A 639 17.20 -8.69 25.43
N TYR A 640 17.41 -9.98 25.73
CA TYR A 640 18.71 -10.53 26.05
C TYR A 640 19.27 -11.31 24.86
N VAL A 641 20.50 -10.99 24.45
CA VAL A 641 21.17 -11.60 23.29
C VAL A 641 22.44 -12.31 23.75
N ARG A 642 22.50 -13.62 23.53
CA ARG A 642 23.70 -14.44 23.76
C ARG A 642 24.66 -14.32 22.57
N GLY A 643 25.96 -14.10 22.87
CA GLY A 643 27.02 -14.01 21.88
C GLY A 643 27.19 -12.61 21.28
N SER A 644 28.12 -12.51 20.32
CA SER A 644 28.58 -11.25 19.72
C SER A 644 27.90 -10.90 18.40
N THR A 645 27.06 -11.77 17.87
CA THR A 645 26.36 -11.51 16.60
C THR A 645 25.00 -10.90 16.88
N ALA A 646 24.80 -9.69 16.37
CA ALA A 646 23.48 -9.08 16.18
C ALA A 646 22.69 -9.88 15.12
N GLY A 647 22.45 -11.15 15.41
CA GLY A 647 21.70 -12.07 14.59
C GLY A 647 20.34 -12.29 15.21
N SER A 648 19.34 -11.68 14.66
CA SER A 648 17.92 -11.92 14.91
C SER A 648 17.54 -11.93 16.41
N LEU A 649 16.94 -10.86 16.87
CA LEU A 649 16.06 -10.91 18.03
C LEU A 649 15.22 -12.19 17.95
N PRO A 650 15.06 -12.96 19.03
CA PRO A 650 14.05 -14.00 19.06
C PRO A 650 12.73 -13.33 18.66
N THR A 651 12.19 -13.71 17.52
CA THR A 651 10.85 -13.31 17.09
C THR A 651 9.83 -13.91 18.04
N GLY A 652 9.66 -13.29 19.16
CA GLY A 652 8.74 -13.63 20.24
C GLY A 652 8.30 -12.36 20.91
N ARG A 653 7.54 -11.54 20.17
CA ARG A 653 6.62 -10.57 20.73
C ARG A 653 5.26 -11.19 20.91
#